data_3ac09e1629b7a1f205c95336936590d3
#
_entry.id   3ac09e1629b7a1f205c95336936590d3
#
_cell.length_a   1.000
_cell.length_b   1.000
_cell.length_c   1.000
_cell.angle_alpha   90.00
_cell.angle_beta   90.00
_cell.angle_gamma   90.00
#
_symmetry.space_group_name_H-M   'P 1'
#
loop_
_entity.id
_entity.type
_entity.pdbx_description
1 polymer ?
#
loop_
_entity_poly.entity_id
_entity_poly.type
_entity_poly.pdbx_seq_one_letter_code
_entity_poly.pdbx_strand_id
1 'polypeptide(L)'
;LSQVLEEVVVTAQKREETLQSAAISVTAVQAEDIDGLAINDPRDLQSQLPAVQFMTTGLTSTTIRGVGTFNNQPNVDAAVAWNVDGTYISHHMAVPPLLFDIDRIEVVRGPLGTLYGKNSNGGSINVVTARPVLGEWRARAQVGTGNYDQLDTEFMLNIPLADGVALRLSAANDYSDGYFEDGSEGTDNYAARARLLVEPSDRFNLLATVDWSDVDHSGIGFAYCPPQAVAQVAPVCDGVKWMPYQGFGMPGNFQMYGTDGPIGENPGYVKRENLGAYVELNYKWDSATLTSISNWHRYDREEQNTWDLSSNSPKHYNAYVTQELRVASAADSSIDWVAGLLYAREKSEAVERFGTTTGAFHEIFVPVSSYGIEGGVVTSAAAFGEVTVPISERVSLKGGLRYTDETKKLPGTARAGLNTPNPIIVQTGDTLKNGKVTWLVGAEYEISDENMVYAKVNTGFKSGTVNAVPPDIGVPTVTTPEEITAYQIGSKNRFLDNRLEVNTELFYYDYEGYQVVVIATDPTGFFPGQFFPSANAQKAKFKGAEVETHYAVSDSGQLDLAVTLLDAKHTKFVTSAFDYSGNDVQRAPPYTIMAGYSHAVPFSDGSVLHGRLNTQITAGAYTLDSNVPGSYQGGYTTTSAFLTYTRPDQRWSMTGWVRNLENRAVISVAQGGSGRGGWNVYTYAPRMYGVSIKYEM
;
A
#
# COMPACT_ATOMS: atom_id res chain seq x y z
N LEU A 1 -1.02 -30.76 -23.06
CA LEU A 1 0.06 -29.90 -22.60
C LEU A 1 0.12 -30.06 -21.09
N SER A 2 1.19 -30.65 -20.53
CA SER A 2 1.33 -30.72 -19.06
C SER A 2 1.55 -29.31 -18.57
N GLN A 3 0.74 -28.84 -17.62
CA GLN A 3 0.90 -27.53 -17.02
C GLN A 3 2.11 -27.61 -16.08
N VAL A 4 3.27 -27.20 -16.59
CA VAL A 4 4.43 -26.85 -15.79
C VAL A 4 4.17 -25.44 -15.27
N LEU A 5 4.48 -25.18 -13.99
CA LEU A 5 4.36 -23.81 -13.44
C LEU A 5 5.31 -22.90 -14.23
N GLU A 6 4.80 -21.79 -14.71
CA GLU A 6 5.58 -20.82 -15.47
C GLU A 6 6.68 -20.19 -14.62
N GLU A 7 7.77 -19.85 -15.26
CA GLU A 7 8.87 -19.18 -14.59
C GLU A 7 8.58 -17.67 -14.51
N VAL A 8 8.41 -17.16 -13.29
CA VAL A 8 8.09 -15.77 -13.04
C VAL A 8 9.38 -14.97 -12.86
N VAL A 9 9.56 -13.93 -13.68
CA VAL A 9 10.69 -12.99 -13.58
C VAL A 9 10.30 -11.82 -12.70
N VAL A 10 11.17 -11.45 -11.77
CA VAL A 10 10.99 -10.32 -10.84
C VAL A 10 12.18 -9.37 -10.92
N THR A 11 11.96 -8.12 -10.53
CA THR A 11 12.99 -7.07 -10.45
C THR A 11 13.20 -6.56 -9.02
N ALA A 12 12.75 -7.34 -8.06
CA ALA A 12 12.74 -7.00 -6.63
C ALA A 12 14.13 -6.67 -6.04
N GLN A 13 15.21 -7.17 -6.63
CA GLN A 13 16.58 -6.85 -6.24
C GLN A 13 17.26 -5.83 -7.17
N LYS A 14 16.48 -5.02 -7.89
CA LYS A 14 16.94 -4.03 -8.90
C LYS A 14 17.72 -4.68 -10.06
N ARG A 15 17.52 -5.98 -10.27
CA ARG A 15 18.01 -6.82 -11.37
C ARG A 15 16.89 -7.78 -11.78
N GLU A 16 16.89 -8.18 -13.04
CA GLU A 16 16.04 -9.27 -13.51
C GLU A 16 16.57 -10.60 -12.98
N GLU A 17 15.72 -11.34 -12.27
CA GLU A 17 15.98 -12.68 -11.75
C GLU A 17 14.68 -13.47 -11.71
N THR A 18 14.78 -14.81 -11.66
CA THR A 18 13.56 -15.61 -11.49
C THR A 18 13.12 -15.58 -10.02
N LEU A 19 11.82 -15.70 -9.78
CA LEU A 19 11.25 -15.73 -8.43
C LEU A 19 11.91 -16.83 -7.58
N GLN A 20 12.27 -17.96 -8.20
CA GLN A 20 12.86 -19.10 -7.52
C GLN A 20 14.36 -18.93 -7.23
N SER A 21 15.08 -18.14 -8.03
CA SER A 21 16.50 -17.81 -7.76
C SER A 21 16.67 -16.65 -6.78
N ALA A 22 15.60 -15.89 -6.50
CA ALA A 22 15.64 -14.77 -5.58
C ALA A 22 15.66 -15.22 -4.11
N ALA A 23 16.77 -15.01 -3.40
CA ALA A 23 16.92 -15.35 -1.97
C ALA A 23 16.18 -14.35 -1.05
N ILE A 24 14.91 -14.09 -1.36
CA ILE A 24 14.00 -13.20 -0.63
C ILE A 24 12.57 -13.75 -0.66
N SER A 25 11.77 -13.33 0.32
CA SER A 25 10.32 -13.56 0.28
C SER A 25 9.69 -12.55 -0.66
N VAL A 26 9.25 -13.01 -1.81
CA VAL A 26 8.59 -12.20 -2.85
C VAL A 26 7.42 -12.98 -3.44
N THR A 27 6.31 -12.29 -3.64
CA THR A 27 5.14 -12.76 -4.40
C THR A 27 4.94 -11.84 -5.59
N ALA A 28 4.69 -12.40 -6.77
CA ALA A 28 4.37 -11.64 -7.98
C ALA A 28 2.97 -11.99 -8.46
N VAL A 29 2.16 -10.97 -8.74
CA VAL A 29 0.84 -11.07 -9.37
C VAL A 29 1.02 -10.62 -10.81
N GLN A 30 0.80 -11.51 -11.77
CA GLN A 30 1.02 -11.26 -13.20
C GLN A 30 -0.18 -10.54 -13.84
N ALA A 31 0.01 -9.97 -15.04
CA ALA A 31 -1.04 -9.27 -15.78
C ALA A 31 -2.31 -10.12 -15.97
N GLU A 32 -2.14 -11.42 -16.28
CA GLU A 32 -3.25 -12.35 -16.49
C GLU A 32 -4.07 -12.57 -15.21
N ASP A 33 -3.41 -12.61 -14.04
CA ASP A 33 -4.09 -12.70 -12.75
C ASP A 33 -4.80 -11.37 -12.41
N ILE A 34 -4.17 -10.22 -12.69
CA ILE A 34 -4.78 -8.89 -12.48
C ILE A 34 -6.07 -8.79 -13.28
N ASP A 35 -6.05 -9.13 -14.56
CA ASP A 35 -7.20 -9.14 -15.45
C ASP A 35 -8.25 -10.18 -15.02
N GLY A 36 -7.82 -11.43 -14.78
CA GLY A 36 -8.71 -12.55 -14.43
C GLY A 36 -9.43 -12.40 -13.08
N LEU A 37 -8.84 -11.64 -12.17
CA LEU A 37 -9.37 -11.33 -10.85
C LEU A 37 -10.04 -9.95 -10.80
N ALA A 38 -10.14 -9.23 -11.92
CA ALA A 38 -10.71 -7.89 -12.04
C ALA A 38 -10.10 -6.91 -10.99
N ILE A 39 -8.78 -6.94 -10.81
CA ILE A 39 -8.05 -6.10 -9.85
C ILE A 39 -7.87 -4.72 -10.48
N ASN A 40 -8.64 -3.73 -10.02
CA ASN A 40 -8.59 -2.35 -10.51
C ASN A 40 -8.08 -1.37 -9.44
N ASP A 41 -8.28 -1.70 -8.17
CA ASP A 41 -7.87 -0.89 -7.01
C ASP A 41 -6.74 -1.61 -6.25
N PRO A 42 -5.74 -0.89 -5.71
CA PRO A 42 -4.71 -1.49 -4.85
C PRO A 42 -5.26 -2.32 -3.68
N ARG A 43 -6.44 -1.99 -3.15
CA ARG A 43 -7.10 -2.73 -2.05
C ARG A 43 -7.54 -4.14 -2.46
N ASP A 44 -7.84 -4.36 -3.73
CA ASP A 44 -8.22 -5.68 -4.27
C ASP A 44 -7.09 -6.71 -4.13
N LEU A 45 -5.83 -6.23 -4.12
CA LEU A 45 -4.65 -7.06 -3.95
C LEU A 45 -4.62 -7.80 -2.61
N GLN A 46 -5.33 -7.30 -1.58
CA GLN A 46 -5.33 -7.94 -0.25
C GLN A 46 -5.78 -9.39 -0.30
N SER A 47 -6.69 -9.73 -1.20
CA SER A 47 -7.20 -11.09 -1.37
C SER A 47 -6.22 -12.05 -2.07
N GLN A 48 -5.08 -11.51 -2.57
CA GLN A 48 -4.06 -12.28 -3.31
C GLN A 48 -2.71 -12.29 -2.59
N LEU A 49 -2.52 -11.41 -1.60
CA LEU A 49 -1.23 -11.17 -0.98
C LEU A 49 -1.22 -11.63 0.49
N PRO A 50 -0.54 -12.73 0.81
CA PRO A 50 -0.41 -13.18 2.20
C PRO A 50 0.35 -12.12 3.02
N ALA A 51 -0.01 -11.99 4.30
CA ALA A 51 0.59 -11.05 5.26
C ALA A 51 0.48 -9.55 4.90
N VAL A 52 -0.29 -9.18 3.87
CA VAL A 52 -0.52 -7.78 3.47
C VAL A 52 -1.92 -7.35 3.87
N GLN A 53 -2.04 -6.16 4.45
CA GLN A 53 -3.33 -5.54 4.74
C GLN A 53 -3.32 -4.08 4.28
N PHE A 54 -4.44 -3.64 3.72
CA PHE A 54 -4.67 -2.27 3.32
C PHE A 54 -5.63 -1.58 4.30
N MET A 55 -5.45 -0.30 4.52
CA MET A 55 -6.35 0.52 5.31
C MET A 55 -7.36 1.23 4.39
N THR A 56 -8.63 1.27 4.80
CA THR A 56 -9.73 1.84 4.03
C THR A 56 -10.22 3.15 4.67
N THR A 57 -9.40 4.14 4.78
CA THR A 57 -9.82 5.47 5.29
C THR A 57 -9.57 6.54 4.23
N GLY A 58 -10.02 6.29 3.00
CA GLY A 58 -9.71 7.16 1.85
C GLY A 58 -8.23 7.18 1.46
N LEU A 59 -7.41 6.32 2.05
CA LEU A 59 -5.96 6.31 1.95
C LEU A 59 -5.46 4.87 1.82
N THR A 60 -4.42 4.69 1.00
CA THR A 60 -3.80 3.38 0.78
C THR A 60 -2.65 3.13 1.76
N SER A 61 -2.93 3.15 3.06
CA SER A 61 -1.93 2.73 4.05
C SER A 61 -1.81 1.21 4.07
N THR A 62 -0.59 0.71 4.00
CA THR A 62 -0.30 -0.71 3.84
C THR A 62 0.52 -1.24 5.00
N THR A 63 0.20 -2.46 5.44
CA THR A 63 1.04 -3.22 6.36
C THR A 63 1.50 -4.53 5.72
N ILE A 64 2.72 -4.92 6.01
CA ILE A 64 3.29 -6.23 5.65
C ILE A 64 3.81 -6.87 6.93
N ARG A 65 3.35 -8.07 7.28
CA ARG A 65 3.70 -8.77 8.55
C ARG A 65 3.42 -7.93 9.80
N GLY A 66 2.36 -7.10 9.77
CA GLY A 66 2.03 -6.18 10.87
C GLY A 66 2.90 -4.91 10.92
N VAL A 67 3.93 -4.79 10.07
CA VAL A 67 4.75 -3.58 9.96
C VAL A 67 4.09 -2.60 8.99
N GLY A 68 3.74 -1.41 9.46
CA GLY A 68 3.05 -0.40 8.66
C GLY A 68 3.10 0.98 9.29
N THR A 69 2.47 1.95 8.64
CA THR A 69 2.30 3.31 9.13
C THR A 69 0.82 3.63 9.15
N PHE A 70 0.34 4.12 10.28
CA PHE A 70 -1.09 4.42 10.50
C PHE A 70 -1.36 5.91 10.71
N ASN A 71 -0.37 6.75 10.47
CA ASN A 71 -0.48 8.18 10.56
C ASN A 71 -0.59 8.78 9.16
N ASN A 72 -1.72 9.48 8.91
CA ASN A 72 -2.02 10.10 7.63
C ASN A 72 -1.50 11.54 7.53
N GLN A 73 -0.74 12.00 8.50
CA GLN A 73 -0.15 13.35 8.42
C GLN A 73 0.86 13.45 7.27
N PRO A 74 0.87 14.58 6.55
CA PRO A 74 1.65 14.76 5.33
C PRO A 74 3.17 14.72 5.51
N ASN A 75 3.64 14.80 6.74
CA ASN A 75 5.06 14.79 7.12
C ASN A 75 5.53 13.42 7.63
N VAL A 76 4.65 12.42 7.64
CA VAL A 76 4.95 11.07 8.14
C VAL A 76 5.27 10.13 6.98
N ASP A 77 6.45 9.56 7.02
CA ASP A 77 6.89 8.57 6.04
C ASP A 77 6.15 7.22 6.22
N ALA A 78 5.96 6.49 5.14
CA ALA A 78 5.45 5.12 5.18
C ALA A 78 6.50 4.13 5.72
N ALA A 79 6.07 2.99 6.27
CA ALA A 79 6.95 1.88 6.63
C ALA A 79 6.99 0.77 5.56
N VAL A 80 6.08 0.80 4.60
CA VAL A 80 6.06 -0.04 3.40
C VAL A 80 6.24 0.87 2.20
N ALA A 81 7.27 0.60 1.40
CA ALA A 81 7.55 1.38 0.21
C ALA A 81 6.60 1.00 -0.93
N TRP A 82 6.03 2.01 -1.60
CA TRP A 82 5.38 1.84 -2.89
C TRP A 82 6.28 2.36 -3.99
N ASN A 83 6.44 1.58 -5.03
CA ASN A 83 7.21 1.96 -6.21
C ASN A 83 6.40 1.72 -7.47
N VAL A 84 6.51 2.62 -8.43
CA VAL A 84 5.98 2.46 -9.79
C VAL A 84 7.15 2.56 -10.75
N ASP A 85 7.35 1.53 -11.57
CA ASP A 85 8.48 1.43 -12.52
C ASP A 85 9.84 1.75 -11.86
N GLY A 86 10.07 1.22 -10.65
CA GLY A 86 11.30 1.41 -9.89
C GLY A 86 11.45 2.77 -9.20
N THR A 87 10.45 3.65 -9.31
CA THR A 87 10.44 4.97 -8.66
C THR A 87 9.64 4.93 -7.37
N TYR A 88 10.25 5.35 -6.26
CA TYR A 88 9.60 5.44 -4.96
C TYR A 88 8.51 6.53 -4.94
N ILE A 89 7.33 6.19 -4.45
CA ILE A 89 6.24 7.13 -4.17
C ILE A 89 6.43 7.69 -2.76
N SER A 90 6.74 8.98 -2.66
CA SER A 90 7.18 9.62 -1.41
C SER A 90 6.13 9.62 -0.29
N HIS A 91 4.86 9.59 -0.65
CA HIS A 91 3.76 9.63 0.31
C HIS A 91 2.69 8.59 -0.04
N HIS A 92 2.21 7.85 0.96
CA HIS A 92 1.19 6.80 0.75
C HIS A 92 -0.14 7.34 0.18
N MET A 93 -0.44 8.63 0.37
CA MET A 93 -1.59 9.28 -0.27
C MET A 93 -1.41 9.53 -1.77
N ALA A 94 -0.17 9.47 -2.29
CA ALA A 94 0.13 9.64 -3.70
C ALA A 94 0.18 8.31 -4.48
N VAL A 95 -0.12 7.18 -3.82
CA VAL A 95 -0.25 5.87 -4.48
C VAL A 95 -1.30 5.96 -5.59
N PRO A 96 -1.03 5.43 -6.80
CA PRO A 96 -1.98 5.47 -7.89
C PRO A 96 -3.35 4.91 -7.48
N PRO A 97 -4.46 5.58 -7.82
CA PRO A 97 -5.80 5.15 -7.44
C PRO A 97 -6.27 3.94 -8.24
N LEU A 98 -5.74 3.78 -9.46
CA LEU A 98 -6.10 2.75 -10.41
C LEU A 98 -4.89 1.92 -10.81
N LEU A 99 -5.07 0.62 -10.84
CA LEU A 99 -4.13 -0.36 -11.38
C LEU A 99 -4.57 -0.73 -12.80
N PHE A 100 -4.06 -0.03 -13.79
CA PHE A 100 -4.40 -0.23 -15.20
C PHE A 100 -3.15 -0.37 -16.05
N ASP A 101 -3.24 -1.17 -17.09
CA ASP A 101 -2.15 -1.46 -18.03
C ASP A 101 -0.86 -1.88 -17.28
N ILE A 102 -1.03 -2.85 -16.39
CA ILE A 102 0.02 -3.38 -15.51
C ILE A 102 0.62 -4.64 -16.13
N ASP A 103 1.94 -4.78 -16.08
CA ASP A 103 2.67 -5.99 -16.44
C ASP A 103 2.65 -6.99 -15.26
N ARG A 104 3.00 -6.50 -14.06
CA ARG A 104 2.97 -7.29 -12.84
C ARG A 104 3.06 -6.41 -11.59
N ILE A 105 2.73 -7.00 -10.45
CA ILE A 105 2.92 -6.38 -9.14
C ILE A 105 3.77 -7.32 -8.29
N GLU A 106 4.90 -6.83 -7.80
CA GLU A 106 5.82 -7.59 -6.95
C GLU A 106 5.70 -7.11 -5.51
N VAL A 107 5.46 -8.01 -4.57
CA VAL A 107 5.43 -7.71 -3.14
C VAL A 107 6.60 -8.38 -2.46
N VAL A 108 7.54 -7.58 -1.99
CA VAL A 108 8.73 -8.03 -1.27
C VAL A 108 8.52 -7.83 0.22
N ARG A 109 8.69 -8.88 1.01
CA ARG A 109 8.44 -8.87 2.45
C ARG A 109 9.74 -8.80 3.26
N GLY A 110 9.69 -7.99 4.33
CA GLY A 110 10.83 -7.72 5.21
C GLY A 110 11.66 -6.51 4.79
N PRO A 111 12.58 -6.06 5.65
CA PRO A 111 13.32 -4.83 5.40
C PRO A 111 14.17 -4.89 4.13
N LEU A 112 14.18 -3.77 3.39
CA LEU A 112 14.92 -3.61 2.13
C LEU A 112 15.86 -2.40 2.19
N GLY A 113 16.45 -2.15 3.35
CA GLY A 113 17.21 -0.92 3.63
C GLY A 113 18.44 -0.69 2.75
N THR A 114 19.02 -1.72 2.13
CA THR A 114 20.19 -1.58 1.23
C THR A 114 19.80 -1.08 -0.16
N LEU A 115 18.87 -1.73 -0.84
CA LEU A 115 18.51 -1.38 -2.23
C LEU A 115 17.43 -0.28 -2.31
N TYR A 116 16.38 -0.39 -1.48
CA TYR A 116 15.27 0.58 -1.49
C TYR A 116 15.51 1.75 -0.53
N GLY A 117 16.26 1.51 0.54
CA GLY A 117 16.66 2.54 1.49
C GLY A 117 15.63 2.80 2.57
N LYS A 118 15.40 4.08 2.88
CA LYS A 118 14.44 4.47 3.91
C LYS A 118 13.01 4.02 3.55
N ASN A 119 12.16 3.87 4.59
CA ASN A 119 10.72 3.69 4.42
C ASN A 119 10.31 2.32 3.82
N SER A 120 11.20 1.34 3.87
CA SER A 120 10.98 -0.04 3.40
C SER A 120 11.17 -1.07 4.52
N ASN A 121 10.77 -0.72 5.75
CA ASN A 121 10.93 -1.56 6.94
C ASN A 121 10.05 -2.83 6.89
N GLY A 122 8.79 -2.71 6.44
CA GLY A 122 7.89 -3.83 6.25
C GLY A 122 8.14 -4.57 4.95
N GLY A 123 8.67 -3.87 3.95
CA GLY A 123 8.86 -4.37 2.61
C GLY A 123 8.55 -3.32 1.53
N SER A 124 8.29 -3.81 0.33
CA SER A 124 7.95 -2.97 -0.82
C SER A 124 6.85 -3.60 -1.67
N ILE A 125 5.98 -2.76 -2.22
CA ILE A 125 5.07 -3.09 -3.31
C ILE A 125 5.57 -2.37 -4.56
N ASN A 126 5.94 -3.15 -5.58
CA ASN A 126 6.48 -2.64 -6.83
C ASN A 126 5.46 -2.89 -7.93
N VAL A 127 4.86 -1.85 -8.47
CA VAL A 127 3.98 -1.88 -9.63
C VAL A 127 4.85 -1.69 -10.87
N VAL A 128 4.85 -2.67 -11.76
CA VAL A 128 5.54 -2.62 -13.05
C VAL A 128 4.49 -2.45 -14.12
N THR A 129 4.51 -1.34 -14.84
CA THR A 129 3.53 -1.05 -15.89
C THR A 129 3.98 -1.60 -17.23
N ALA A 130 3.02 -1.97 -18.10
CA ALA A 130 3.33 -2.58 -19.39
C ALA A 130 4.12 -1.64 -20.30
N ARG A 131 5.19 -2.15 -20.92
CA ARG A 131 6.06 -1.39 -21.84
C ARG A 131 5.47 -1.33 -23.25
N PRO A 132 5.77 -0.30 -24.06
CA PRO A 132 5.50 -0.32 -25.49
C PRO A 132 6.16 -1.50 -26.19
N VAL A 133 5.46 -2.11 -27.15
CA VAL A 133 5.96 -3.24 -27.95
C VAL A 133 6.37 -2.73 -29.32
N LEU A 134 7.61 -3.02 -29.72
CA LEU A 134 8.16 -2.60 -31.00
C LEU A 134 7.56 -3.39 -32.17
N GLY A 135 7.32 -2.71 -33.27
CA GLY A 135 6.90 -3.32 -34.53
C GLY A 135 5.47 -3.83 -34.60
N GLU A 136 4.69 -3.73 -33.52
CA GLU A 136 3.33 -4.28 -33.45
C GLU A 136 2.27 -3.25 -33.10
N TRP A 137 1.15 -3.29 -33.83
CA TRP A 137 -0.09 -2.65 -33.40
C TRP A 137 -0.81 -3.56 -32.42
N ARG A 138 -1.11 -3.04 -31.23
CA ARG A 138 -1.97 -3.73 -30.27
C ARG A 138 -3.01 -2.76 -29.72
N ALA A 139 -4.22 -3.26 -29.48
CA ALA A 139 -5.25 -2.49 -28.82
C ALA A 139 -6.01 -3.35 -27.82
N ARG A 140 -6.35 -2.79 -26.65
CA ARG A 140 -7.18 -3.43 -25.64
C ARG A 140 -8.28 -2.46 -25.23
N ALA A 141 -9.50 -2.99 -25.06
CA ALA A 141 -10.62 -2.29 -24.46
C ALA A 141 -11.31 -3.22 -23.46
N GLN A 142 -11.58 -2.72 -22.27
CA GLN A 142 -12.31 -3.44 -21.22
C GLN A 142 -13.40 -2.54 -20.67
N VAL A 143 -14.58 -3.14 -20.42
CA VAL A 143 -15.71 -2.48 -19.76
C VAL A 143 -16.24 -3.45 -18.71
N GLY A 144 -16.37 -3.00 -17.49
CA GLY A 144 -16.94 -3.71 -16.36
C GLY A 144 -18.12 -2.98 -15.76
N THR A 145 -19.07 -3.72 -15.21
CA THR A 145 -20.19 -3.17 -14.44
C THR A 145 -20.49 -4.07 -13.25
N GLY A 146 -21.00 -3.48 -12.17
CA GLY A 146 -21.29 -4.20 -10.93
C GLY A 146 -22.43 -3.58 -10.14
N ASN A 147 -22.61 -4.10 -8.92
CA ASN A 147 -23.51 -3.45 -7.96
C ASN A 147 -22.96 -2.09 -7.52
N TYR A 148 -23.81 -1.26 -6.92
CA TYR A 148 -23.54 0.16 -6.58
C TYR A 148 -23.23 1.01 -7.82
N ASP A 149 -23.93 0.72 -8.93
CA ASP A 149 -23.79 1.38 -10.23
C ASP A 149 -22.32 1.45 -10.73
N GLN A 150 -21.51 0.46 -10.33
CA GLN A 150 -20.12 0.37 -10.72
C GLN A 150 -19.98 0.31 -12.24
N LEU A 151 -19.07 1.13 -12.77
CA LEU A 151 -18.66 1.18 -14.17
C LEU A 151 -17.15 1.38 -14.27
N ASP A 152 -16.45 0.34 -14.72
CA ASP A 152 -15.02 0.35 -14.95
C ASP A 152 -14.74 0.34 -16.45
N THR A 153 -13.81 1.17 -16.90
CA THR A 153 -13.36 1.15 -18.30
C THR A 153 -11.85 1.22 -18.38
N GLU A 154 -11.26 0.48 -19.29
CA GLU A 154 -9.85 0.55 -19.61
C GLU A 154 -9.61 0.49 -21.11
N PHE A 155 -8.70 1.33 -21.61
CA PHE A 155 -8.29 1.36 -23.01
C PHE A 155 -6.76 1.39 -23.09
N MET A 156 -6.21 0.63 -24.02
CA MET A 156 -4.81 0.65 -24.37
C MET A 156 -4.62 0.62 -25.88
N LEU A 157 -3.66 1.40 -26.37
CA LEU A 157 -3.24 1.42 -27.78
C LEU A 157 -1.72 1.45 -27.86
N ASN A 158 -1.12 0.44 -28.50
CA ASN A 158 0.30 0.37 -28.82
C ASN A 158 0.52 0.67 -30.31
N ILE A 159 1.37 1.64 -30.61
CA ILE A 159 1.60 2.18 -31.94
C ILE A 159 3.09 2.02 -32.27
N PRO A 160 3.49 1.20 -33.24
CA PRO A 160 4.83 1.17 -33.75
C PRO A 160 5.05 2.43 -34.65
N LEU A 161 5.90 3.34 -34.17
CA LEU A 161 6.15 4.62 -34.88
C LEU A 161 7.25 4.50 -35.94
N ALA A 162 8.29 3.72 -35.63
CA ALA A 162 9.42 3.45 -36.52
C ALA A 162 10.16 2.17 -36.05
N ASP A 163 11.17 1.75 -36.81
CA ASP A 163 12.07 0.70 -36.34
C ASP A 163 12.74 1.16 -35.03
N GLY A 164 12.56 0.34 -33.97
CA GLY A 164 13.07 0.66 -32.64
C GLY A 164 12.34 1.78 -31.90
N VAL A 165 11.15 2.23 -32.36
CA VAL A 165 10.34 3.26 -31.67
C VAL A 165 8.88 2.85 -31.58
N ALA A 166 8.33 2.82 -30.37
CA ALA A 166 6.92 2.55 -30.13
C ALA A 166 6.32 3.49 -29.08
N LEU A 167 5.06 3.83 -29.26
CA LEU A 167 4.24 4.64 -28.34
C LEU A 167 3.12 3.76 -27.79
N ARG A 168 2.93 3.77 -26.47
CA ARG A 168 1.79 3.13 -25.79
C ARG A 168 0.99 4.18 -25.06
N LEU A 169 -0.31 4.18 -25.31
CA LEU A 169 -1.28 5.07 -24.68
C LEU A 169 -2.27 4.22 -23.90
N SER A 170 -2.52 4.56 -22.65
CA SER A 170 -3.47 3.85 -21.80
C SER A 170 -4.32 4.84 -21.02
N ALA A 171 -5.59 4.51 -20.80
CA ALA A 171 -6.52 5.28 -19.99
C ALA A 171 -7.48 4.37 -19.27
N ALA A 172 -7.89 4.75 -18.07
CA ALA A 172 -8.87 4.02 -17.26
C ALA A 172 -9.79 4.99 -16.51
N ASN A 173 -10.99 4.49 -16.21
CA ASN A 173 -11.96 5.14 -15.34
C ASN A 173 -12.53 4.06 -14.40
N ASP A 174 -12.79 4.46 -13.16
CA ASP A 174 -13.51 3.68 -12.14
C ASP A 174 -14.56 4.57 -11.51
N TYR A 175 -15.81 4.24 -11.73
CA TYR A 175 -16.97 4.91 -11.15
C TYR A 175 -17.77 3.93 -10.30
N SER A 176 -18.20 4.36 -9.11
CA SER A 176 -19.21 3.66 -8.32
C SER A 176 -19.97 4.63 -7.41
N ASP A 177 -21.23 4.38 -7.19
CA ASP A 177 -21.96 4.94 -6.06
C ASP A 177 -21.40 4.36 -4.76
N GLY A 178 -21.42 5.12 -3.69
CA GLY A 178 -20.95 4.65 -2.40
C GLY A 178 -21.77 3.45 -1.88
N TYR A 179 -21.11 2.55 -1.17
CA TYR A 179 -21.78 1.40 -0.59
C TYR A 179 -22.34 1.64 0.83
N PHE A 180 -22.12 2.82 1.40
CA PHE A 180 -22.84 3.28 2.58
C PHE A 180 -24.16 3.93 2.17
N GLU A 181 -25.18 3.88 3.04
CA GLU A 181 -26.51 4.45 2.75
C GLU A 181 -26.49 5.97 2.53
N ASP A 182 -25.45 6.67 3.01
CA ASP A 182 -25.25 8.12 2.81
C ASP A 182 -24.47 8.45 1.52
N GLY A 183 -24.14 7.44 0.72
CA GLY A 183 -23.34 7.60 -0.50
C GLY A 183 -21.83 7.71 -0.27
N SER A 184 -21.35 7.54 0.98
CA SER A 184 -19.89 7.47 1.24
C SER A 184 -19.23 6.28 0.58
N GLU A 185 -17.90 6.36 0.32
CA GLU A 185 -17.07 5.40 -0.41
C GLU A 185 -17.43 5.26 -1.90
N GLY A 186 -18.12 6.23 -2.48
CA GLY A 186 -18.28 6.35 -3.93
C GLY A 186 -17.02 6.87 -4.59
N THR A 187 -16.79 6.46 -5.84
CA THR A 187 -15.58 6.80 -6.61
C THR A 187 -15.94 7.37 -7.98
N ASP A 188 -15.17 8.34 -8.44
CA ASP A 188 -15.16 8.79 -9.83
C ASP A 188 -13.71 9.12 -10.20
N ASN A 189 -12.96 8.07 -10.52
CA ASN A 189 -11.52 8.12 -10.74
C ASN A 189 -11.19 8.02 -12.22
N TYR A 190 -10.27 8.86 -12.67
CA TYR A 190 -9.72 8.83 -14.03
C TYR A 190 -8.21 8.72 -13.99
N ALA A 191 -7.65 7.98 -14.94
CA ALA A 191 -6.21 7.92 -15.12
C ALA A 191 -5.82 7.78 -16.59
N ALA A 192 -4.68 8.34 -16.96
CA ALA A 192 -4.11 8.23 -18.30
C ALA A 192 -2.60 8.12 -18.23
N ARG A 193 -1.99 7.37 -19.16
CA ARG A 193 -0.55 7.19 -19.28
C ARG A 193 -0.13 7.16 -20.74
N ALA A 194 0.97 7.85 -21.04
CA ALA A 194 1.64 7.80 -22.34
C ALA A 194 3.10 7.37 -22.14
N ARG A 195 3.53 6.36 -22.90
CA ARG A 195 4.89 5.80 -22.82
C ARG A 195 5.53 5.74 -24.20
N LEU A 196 6.71 6.32 -24.34
CA LEU A 196 7.53 6.28 -25.56
C LEU A 196 8.77 5.43 -25.28
N LEU A 197 8.90 4.35 -26.03
CA LEU A 197 10.10 3.52 -26.04
C LEU A 197 10.94 3.84 -27.28
N VAL A 198 12.24 4.02 -27.07
CA VAL A 198 13.23 4.26 -28.14
C VAL A 198 14.40 3.31 -27.95
N GLU A 199 14.54 2.33 -28.84
CA GLU A 199 15.60 1.31 -28.85
C GLU A 199 16.33 1.32 -30.18
N PRO A 200 17.27 2.26 -30.40
CA PRO A 200 18.02 2.35 -31.66
C PRO A 200 19.04 1.24 -31.83
N SER A 201 19.32 0.47 -30.78
CA SER A 201 20.23 -0.68 -30.79
C SER A 201 19.98 -1.57 -29.57
N ASP A 202 20.44 -2.82 -29.61
CA ASP A 202 20.37 -3.79 -28.50
C ASP A 202 21.10 -3.31 -27.23
N ARG A 203 21.96 -2.30 -27.35
CA ARG A 203 22.74 -1.76 -26.22
C ARG A 203 22.11 -0.55 -25.54
N PHE A 204 21.17 0.09 -26.18
CA PHE A 204 20.59 1.33 -25.68
C PHE A 204 19.07 1.31 -25.76
N ASN A 205 18.40 1.58 -24.63
CA ASN A 205 16.99 1.91 -24.63
C ASN A 205 16.69 3.14 -23.78
N LEU A 206 15.67 3.86 -24.18
CA LEU A 206 15.10 4.97 -23.44
C LEU A 206 13.59 4.76 -23.36
N LEU A 207 13.06 4.86 -22.15
CA LEU A 207 11.63 4.85 -21.89
C LEU A 207 11.24 6.17 -21.22
N ALA A 208 10.38 6.94 -21.89
CA ALA A 208 9.80 8.17 -21.35
C ALA A 208 8.32 7.92 -21.05
N THR A 209 7.87 8.31 -19.88
CA THR A 209 6.48 8.15 -19.42
C THR A 209 5.95 9.47 -18.89
N VAL A 210 4.70 9.76 -19.18
CA VAL A 210 3.88 10.79 -18.52
C VAL A 210 2.62 10.11 -18.05
N ASP A 211 2.27 10.31 -16.77
CA ASP A 211 1.05 9.80 -16.15
C ASP A 211 0.28 10.91 -15.46
N TRP A 212 -1.03 10.79 -15.50
CA TRP A 212 -1.98 11.69 -14.87
C TRP A 212 -3.10 10.87 -14.24
N SER A 213 -3.59 11.29 -13.07
CA SER A 213 -4.83 10.78 -12.49
C SER A 213 -5.57 11.84 -11.72
N ASP A 214 -6.89 11.76 -11.76
CA ASP A 214 -7.84 12.54 -10.99
C ASP A 214 -8.73 11.60 -10.18
N VAL A 215 -8.92 11.92 -8.91
CA VAL A 215 -9.71 11.16 -7.94
C VAL A 215 -10.77 12.08 -7.39
N ASP A 216 -12.02 11.69 -7.53
CA ASP A 216 -13.14 12.28 -6.80
C ASP A 216 -13.83 11.16 -5.99
N HIS A 217 -13.70 11.23 -4.68
CA HIS A 217 -14.23 10.25 -3.75
C HIS A 217 -15.27 10.92 -2.85
N SER A 218 -16.46 10.33 -2.72
CA SER A 218 -17.60 10.89 -1.99
C SER A 218 -17.46 10.86 -0.46
N GLY A 219 -16.21 10.99 0.04
CA GLY A 219 -15.93 10.98 1.47
C GLY A 219 -15.74 9.58 2.04
N ILE A 220 -15.28 9.54 3.27
CA ILE A 220 -14.92 8.30 3.95
C ILE A 220 -16.11 7.80 4.76
N GLY A 221 -16.58 6.59 4.44
CA GLY A 221 -17.67 5.94 5.13
C GLY A 221 -17.25 5.34 6.47
N PHE A 222 -18.05 5.54 7.50
CA PHE A 222 -17.88 4.88 8.80
C PHE A 222 -19.23 4.54 9.44
N ALA A 223 -19.23 3.47 10.24
CA ALA A 223 -20.35 3.11 11.07
C ALA A 223 -20.06 3.40 12.55
N TYR A 224 -21.08 3.74 13.32
CA TYR A 224 -20.93 4.02 14.74
C TYR A 224 -21.26 2.79 15.59
N CYS A 225 -20.37 2.49 16.52
CA CYS A 225 -20.53 1.42 17.49
C CYS A 225 -20.78 2.04 18.89
N PRO A 226 -21.99 1.91 19.49
CA PRO A 226 -22.34 2.59 20.73
C PRO A 226 -21.63 2.01 21.96
N PRO A 227 -21.45 2.80 23.05
CA PRO A 227 -20.71 2.40 24.25
C PRO A 227 -21.26 1.18 24.97
N GLN A 228 -22.59 0.98 24.96
CA GLN A 228 -23.23 -0.16 25.63
C GLN A 228 -22.83 -1.49 25.00
N ALA A 229 -22.45 -1.44 23.76
CA ALA A 229 -21.91 -2.57 23.07
C ALA A 229 -20.47 -2.88 23.51
N VAL A 230 -19.67 -1.92 23.95
CA VAL A 230 -18.28 -2.05 24.41
C VAL A 230 -18.16 -2.74 25.78
N ALA A 231 -19.20 -2.69 26.61
CA ALA A 231 -19.20 -3.27 27.97
C ALA A 231 -19.40 -4.79 28.00
N GLN A 232 -19.74 -5.43 26.91
CA GLN A 232 -19.92 -6.88 26.82
C GLN A 232 -18.73 -7.50 26.09
N VAL A 233 -18.07 -8.46 26.73
CA VAL A 233 -16.88 -9.19 26.27
C VAL A 233 -17.19 -9.99 25.01
N ALA A 234 -17.29 -9.33 23.86
CA ALA A 234 -17.42 -9.97 22.54
C ALA A 234 -17.06 -8.95 21.46
N PRO A 235 -16.76 -9.35 20.24
CA PRO A 235 -16.49 -8.42 19.12
C PRO A 235 -17.75 -7.61 18.84
N VAL A 236 -17.84 -6.49 19.46
CA VAL A 236 -19.07 -5.73 19.68
C VAL A 236 -19.52 -4.99 18.45
N CYS A 237 -18.56 -4.66 17.60
CA CYS A 237 -18.82 -4.06 16.31
C CYS A 237 -18.82 -5.11 15.18
N ASP A 238 -18.61 -6.38 15.53
CA ASP A 238 -18.72 -7.49 14.59
C ASP A 238 -20.20 -7.66 14.16
N GLY A 239 -20.51 -7.25 12.94
CA GLY A 239 -21.87 -7.21 12.40
C GLY A 239 -22.47 -5.82 12.31
N VAL A 240 -21.74 -4.75 12.66
CA VAL A 240 -22.08 -3.39 12.21
C VAL A 240 -22.02 -3.42 10.69
N LYS A 241 -23.18 -3.27 10.07
CA LYS A 241 -23.30 -3.21 8.61
C LYS A 241 -22.96 -1.80 8.14
N TRP A 242 -22.82 -1.63 6.83
CA TRP A 242 -22.62 -0.37 6.11
C TRP A 242 -23.83 0.59 6.26
N MET A 243 -24.35 0.69 7.48
CA MET A 243 -25.39 1.63 7.83
C MET A 243 -24.68 2.88 8.37
N PRO A 244 -24.89 4.05 7.75
CA PRO A 244 -24.48 5.28 8.36
C PRO A 244 -25.20 5.42 9.70
N TYR A 245 -24.62 6.20 10.57
CA TYR A 245 -25.21 6.48 11.88
C TYR A 245 -26.64 7.02 11.72
N GLN A 246 -27.63 6.19 11.89
CA GLN A 246 -28.99 6.65 12.17
C GLN A 246 -29.02 7.12 13.62
N GLY A 247 -29.18 8.41 13.81
CA GLY A 247 -29.25 9.02 15.13
C GLY A 247 -30.15 8.23 16.06
N PHE A 248 -29.57 7.37 16.89
CA PHE A 248 -30.30 6.79 18.00
C PHE A 248 -30.79 7.94 18.85
N GLY A 249 -32.11 8.07 19.02
CA GLY A 249 -32.72 9.05 19.88
C GLY A 249 -32.14 8.97 21.28
N MET A 250 -31.08 9.73 21.53
CA MET A 250 -30.57 9.99 22.87
C MET A 250 -31.52 10.94 23.57
N PRO A 251 -31.97 10.63 24.77
CA PRO A 251 -32.73 11.60 25.55
C PRO A 251 -31.81 12.73 25.97
N GLY A 252 -32.05 13.90 25.44
CA GLY A 252 -31.44 15.18 25.85
C GLY A 252 -30.38 15.68 24.87
N ASN A 253 -30.81 16.61 24.03
CA ASN A 253 -30.06 17.68 23.35
C ASN A 253 -28.55 17.52 23.07
N PHE A 254 -28.10 16.35 22.64
CA PHE A 254 -26.81 16.17 22.05
C PHE A 254 -26.96 16.22 20.53
N GLN A 255 -26.84 17.40 19.97
CA GLN A 255 -26.67 17.59 18.53
C GLN A 255 -25.31 17.06 18.13
N MET A 256 -25.30 16.07 17.26
CA MET A 256 -24.09 15.66 16.54
C MET A 256 -23.69 16.84 15.64
N TYR A 257 -22.54 17.41 15.85
CA TYR A 257 -21.97 18.34 14.91
C TYR A 257 -21.76 17.58 13.58
N GLY A 258 -22.61 17.87 12.60
CA GLY A 258 -22.53 17.34 11.26
C GLY A 258 -23.66 16.43 10.78
N THR A 259 -24.70 16.07 11.56
CA THR A 259 -25.73 15.11 11.14
C THR A 259 -27.17 15.49 11.48
N ASP A 260 -27.51 16.76 11.64
CA ASP A 260 -28.89 17.21 11.85
C ASP A 260 -29.66 17.42 10.53
N GLY A 261 -29.05 17.12 9.39
CA GLY A 261 -29.71 16.98 8.10
C GLY A 261 -30.19 15.55 7.88
N PRO A 262 -31.08 15.30 6.93
CA PRO A 262 -31.34 13.95 6.48
C PRO A 262 -30.01 13.31 6.09
N ILE A 263 -29.71 12.15 6.67
CA ILE A 263 -28.58 11.30 6.32
C ILE A 263 -28.62 11.14 4.80
N GLY A 264 -27.58 11.53 4.08
CA GLY A 264 -27.49 11.37 2.64
C GLY A 264 -27.17 12.64 1.83
N GLU A 265 -27.02 13.82 2.45
CA GLU A 265 -26.83 15.04 1.64
C GLU A 265 -25.40 15.61 1.60
N ASN A 266 -24.46 15.16 2.44
CA ASN A 266 -23.04 15.55 2.33
C ASN A 266 -22.10 14.61 3.06
N PRO A 267 -21.66 13.51 2.46
CA PRO A 267 -20.72 12.55 3.06
C PRO A 267 -19.29 13.08 3.20
N GLY A 268 -19.03 14.32 2.78
CA GLY A 268 -17.69 14.86 2.60
C GLY A 268 -17.14 14.56 1.19
N TYR A 269 -15.87 14.83 0.99
CA TYR A 269 -15.20 14.50 -0.26
C TYR A 269 -13.69 14.38 -0.08
N VAL A 270 -13.06 13.65 -0.98
CA VAL A 270 -11.60 13.62 -1.18
C VAL A 270 -11.34 13.82 -2.66
N LYS A 271 -10.71 14.94 -3.02
CA LYS A 271 -10.28 15.24 -4.39
C LYS A 271 -8.77 15.19 -4.46
N ARG A 272 -8.25 14.53 -5.48
CA ARG A 272 -6.80 14.36 -5.63
C ARG A 272 -6.41 14.35 -7.10
N GLU A 273 -5.45 15.20 -7.46
CA GLU A 273 -4.82 15.19 -8.77
C GLU A 273 -3.36 14.75 -8.63
N ASN A 274 -2.92 13.82 -9.47
CA ASN A 274 -1.52 13.42 -9.62
C ASN A 274 -1.06 13.70 -11.04
N LEU A 275 0.18 14.14 -11.16
CA LEU A 275 0.85 14.30 -12.45
C LEU A 275 2.30 13.84 -12.29
N GLY A 276 2.74 12.91 -13.15
CA GLY A 276 4.07 12.33 -13.14
C GLY A 276 4.78 12.42 -14.48
N ALA A 277 6.09 12.50 -14.44
CA ALA A 277 6.97 12.34 -15.60
C ALA A 277 8.19 11.52 -15.19
N TYR A 278 8.49 10.51 -15.97
CA TYR A 278 9.53 9.53 -15.72
C TYR A 278 10.36 9.31 -16.97
N VAL A 279 11.68 9.20 -16.82
CA VAL A 279 12.60 8.83 -17.89
C VAL A 279 13.56 7.78 -17.36
N GLU A 280 13.54 6.60 -17.98
CA GLU A 280 14.52 5.56 -17.78
C GLU A 280 15.42 5.45 -18.99
N LEU A 281 16.72 5.38 -18.77
CA LEU A 281 17.74 5.15 -19.77
C LEU A 281 18.59 3.96 -19.35
N ASN A 282 18.71 2.98 -20.23
CA ASN A 282 19.58 1.84 -20.05
C ASN A 282 20.65 1.81 -21.13
N TYR A 283 21.88 1.55 -20.71
CA TYR A 283 23.00 1.31 -21.61
C TYR A 283 23.73 0.03 -21.22
N LYS A 284 23.79 -0.95 -22.14
CA LYS A 284 24.37 -2.29 -21.92
C LYS A 284 25.79 -2.32 -22.47
N TRP A 285 26.76 -2.55 -21.60
CA TRP A 285 28.08 -3.06 -21.97
C TRP A 285 28.10 -4.58 -21.96
N ASP A 286 29.15 -5.17 -22.42
CA ASP A 286 29.29 -6.63 -22.39
C ASP A 286 29.38 -7.19 -20.96
N SER A 287 29.83 -6.40 -19.97
CA SER A 287 30.04 -6.82 -18.57
C SER A 287 29.08 -6.18 -17.56
N ALA A 288 28.32 -5.17 -17.95
CA ALA A 288 27.48 -4.43 -17.02
C ALA A 288 26.38 -3.63 -17.74
N THR A 289 25.34 -3.26 -17.02
CA THR A 289 24.28 -2.36 -17.48
C THR A 289 24.24 -1.11 -16.59
N LEU A 290 24.32 0.06 -17.23
CA LEU A 290 24.02 1.34 -16.60
C LEU A 290 22.53 1.61 -16.74
N THR A 291 21.89 1.97 -15.63
CA THR A 291 20.50 2.46 -15.60
C THR A 291 20.47 3.85 -14.96
N SER A 292 19.83 4.79 -15.64
CA SER A 292 19.55 6.13 -15.10
C SER A 292 18.04 6.35 -15.06
N ILE A 293 17.52 6.69 -13.89
CA ILE A 293 16.09 6.93 -13.66
C ILE A 293 15.93 8.36 -13.15
N SER A 294 15.22 9.18 -13.91
CA SER A 294 14.81 10.53 -13.53
C SER A 294 13.30 10.56 -13.37
N ASN A 295 12.82 11.05 -12.25
CA ASN A 295 11.39 11.16 -12.00
C ASN A 295 11.05 12.51 -11.39
N TRP A 296 9.94 13.05 -11.84
CA TRP A 296 9.23 14.16 -11.23
C TRP A 296 7.77 13.77 -11.05
N HIS A 297 7.23 14.01 -9.84
CA HIS A 297 5.85 13.74 -9.52
C HIS A 297 5.27 14.87 -8.68
N ARG A 298 4.03 15.24 -8.97
CA ARG A 298 3.24 16.22 -8.23
C ARG A 298 1.93 15.60 -7.81
N TYR A 299 1.51 15.93 -6.61
CA TYR A 299 0.29 15.51 -5.99
C TYR A 299 -0.35 16.69 -5.28
N ASP A 300 -1.61 16.95 -5.61
CA ASP A 300 -2.48 17.93 -4.95
C ASP A 300 -3.70 17.22 -4.39
N ARG A 301 -4.08 17.52 -3.16
CA ARG A 301 -5.25 16.93 -2.50
C ARG A 301 -6.03 18.00 -1.74
N GLU A 302 -7.34 17.89 -1.82
CA GLU A 302 -8.30 18.60 -1.01
C GLU A 302 -9.25 17.59 -0.39
N GLU A 303 -9.60 17.78 0.88
CA GLU A 303 -10.45 16.85 1.62
C GLU A 303 -11.35 17.61 2.58
N GLN A 304 -12.59 17.17 2.67
CA GLN A 304 -13.51 17.53 3.72
C GLN A 304 -14.13 16.27 4.33
N ASN A 305 -13.94 16.10 5.63
CA ASN A 305 -14.56 15.01 6.40
C ASN A 305 -15.63 15.60 7.31
N THR A 306 -16.74 14.88 7.42
CA THR A 306 -17.90 15.29 8.25
C THR A 306 -17.98 14.51 9.57
N TRP A 307 -16.83 14.13 10.13
CA TRP A 307 -16.72 13.38 11.38
C TRP A 307 -17.14 14.18 12.62
N ASP A 308 -16.99 13.62 13.82
CA ASP A 308 -17.26 14.22 15.12
C ASP A 308 -16.70 15.64 15.32
N LEU A 309 -15.59 15.93 14.67
CA LEU A 309 -15.04 17.25 14.45
C LEU A 309 -14.90 17.39 12.96
N SER A 310 -15.71 18.19 12.33
CA SER A 310 -15.55 18.49 10.92
C SER A 310 -14.11 18.91 10.67
N SER A 311 -13.39 18.16 9.87
CA SER A 311 -12.04 18.49 9.42
C SER A 311 -12.07 18.82 7.94
N ASN A 312 -11.29 19.82 7.58
CA ASN A 312 -11.11 20.23 6.20
C ASN A 312 -9.62 20.41 5.95
N SER A 313 -9.11 19.67 4.98
CA SER A 313 -7.75 19.84 4.45
C SER A 313 -7.81 20.55 3.11
N PRO A 314 -7.87 21.89 3.12
CA PRO A 314 -8.09 22.66 1.90
C PRO A 314 -6.89 22.65 0.96
N LYS A 315 -5.77 22.16 1.43
CA LYS A 315 -4.54 22.06 0.64
C LYS A 315 -3.62 21.04 1.24
N HIS A 316 -3.31 20.03 0.42
CA HIS A 316 -2.22 19.12 0.66
C HIS A 316 -1.46 18.98 -0.66
N TYR A 317 -0.30 19.61 -0.74
CA TYR A 317 0.56 19.64 -1.91
C TYR A 317 1.87 18.89 -1.63
N ASN A 318 2.27 18.06 -2.58
CA ASN A 318 3.58 17.41 -2.55
C ASN A 318 4.17 17.41 -3.96
N ALA A 319 5.41 17.82 -4.10
CA ALA A 319 6.17 17.69 -5.35
C ALA A 319 7.50 17.01 -5.06
N TYR A 320 7.81 15.99 -5.81
CA TYR A 320 8.89 15.08 -5.59
C TYR A 320 9.75 14.91 -6.84
N VAL A 321 11.06 15.02 -6.69
CA VAL A 321 12.04 14.80 -7.77
C VAL A 321 13.04 13.78 -7.30
N THR A 322 13.31 12.76 -8.12
CA THR A 322 14.41 11.81 -7.88
C THR A 322 15.30 11.64 -9.09
N GLN A 323 16.56 11.36 -8.81
CA GLN A 323 17.54 10.87 -9.77
C GLN A 323 18.24 9.66 -9.16
N GLU A 324 18.08 8.50 -9.79
CA GLU A 324 18.88 7.31 -9.49
C GLU A 324 19.83 7.02 -10.64
N LEU A 325 21.06 6.69 -10.31
CA LEU A 325 22.05 6.19 -11.26
C LEU A 325 22.61 4.90 -10.68
N ARG A 326 22.49 3.79 -11.40
CA ARG A 326 23.00 2.50 -10.96
C ARG A 326 23.71 1.75 -12.08
N VAL A 327 24.66 0.94 -11.68
CA VAL A 327 25.34 -0.02 -12.56
C VAL A 327 25.20 -1.40 -11.93
N ALA A 328 24.79 -2.37 -12.74
CA ALA A 328 24.67 -3.77 -12.34
C ALA A 328 25.50 -4.67 -13.25
N SER A 329 26.02 -5.77 -12.72
CA SER A 329 26.72 -6.80 -13.51
C SER A 329 25.82 -7.35 -14.61
N ALA A 330 26.41 -7.82 -15.70
CA ALA A 330 25.68 -8.58 -16.72
C ALA A 330 25.13 -9.89 -16.14
N ALA A 331 24.07 -10.43 -16.74
CA ALA A 331 23.39 -11.63 -16.25
C ALA A 331 24.27 -12.89 -16.26
N ASP A 332 25.26 -12.95 -17.16
CA ASP A 332 26.23 -14.05 -17.30
C ASP A 332 27.51 -13.82 -16.46
N SER A 333 27.54 -12.83 -15.61
CA SER A 333 28.67 -12.52 -14.75
C SER A 333 28.87 -13.61 -13.68
N SER A 334 30.09 -13.95 -13.40
CA SER A 334 30.45 -14.92 -12.32
C SER A 334 30.22 -14.32 -10.90
N ILE A 335 30.11 -13.03 -10.77
CA ILE A 335 29.82 -12.32 -9.54
C ILE A 335 28.67 -11.37 -9.83
N ASP A 336 27.61 -11.49 -9.07
CA ASP A 336 26.47 -10.61 -9.15
C ASP A 336 26.66 -9.39 -8.28
N TRP A 337 26.56 -8.20 -8.86
CA TRP A 337 26.65 -6.96 -8.09
C TRP A 337 25.79 -5.84 -8.68
N VAL A 338 25.38 -4.95 -7.82
CA VAL A 338 24.76 -3.67 -8.17
C VAL A 338 25.31 -2.58 -7.28
N ALA A 339 25.58 -1.41 -7.86
CA ALA A 339 25.99 -0.23 -7.12
C ALA A 339 25.26 1.00 -7.68
N GLY A 340 24.91 1.96 -6.81
CA GLY A 340 24.16 3.11 -7.28
C GLY A 340 24.25 4.31 -6.33
N LEU A 341 23.79 5.43 -6.90
CA LEU A 341 23.61 6.72 -6.23
C LEU A 341 22.16 7.15 -6.38
N LEU A 342 21.61 7.73 -5.33
CA LEU A 342 20.26 8.29 -5.34
C LEU A 342 20.29 9.71 -4.79
N TYR A 343 19.58 10.61 -5.46
CA TYR A 343 19.23 11.92 -4.95
C TYR A 343 17.72 12.10 -5.00
N ALA A 344 17.13 12.63 -3.94
CA ALA A 344 15.71 12.92 -3.86
C ALA A 344 15.48 14.29 -3.21
N ARG A 345 14.51 15.03 -3.73
CA ARG A 345 14.04 16.28 -3.14
C ARG A 345 12.53 16.34 -3.19
N GLU A 346 11.95 16.59 -2.02
CA GLU A 346 10.52 16.72 -1.84
C GLU A 346 10.19 18.12 -1.33
N LYS A 347 9.09 18.69 -1.80
CA LYS A 347 8.47 19.88 -1.25
C LYS A 347 7.06 19.54 -0.84
N SER A 348 6.66 19.93 0.37
CA SER A 348 5.34 19.66 0.90
C SER A 348 4.72 20.89 1.54
N GLU A 349 3.42 21.03 1.34
CA GLU A 349 2.56 21.96 2.08
C GLU A 349 1.31 21.21 2.48
N ALA A 350 0.88 21.37 3.72
CA ALA A 350 -0.37 20.78 4.16
C ALA A 350 -0.97 21.62 5.27
N VAL A 351 -2.26 21.82 5.22
CA VAL A 351 -3.03 22.54 6.22
C VAL A 351 -4.25 21.71 6.59
N GLU A 352 -4.32 21.33 7.86
CA GLU A 352 -5.49 20.70 8.46
C GLU A 352 -6.26 21.78 9.26
N ARG A 353 -7.56 21.88 9.03
CA ARG A 353 -8.46 22.77 9.76
C ARG A 353 -9.48 21.94 10.51
N PHE A 354 -9.75 22.32 11.74
CA PHE A 354 -10.79 21.74 12.58
C PHE A 354 -11.80 22.80 12.90
N GLY A 355 -13.08 22.46 12.91
CA GLY A 355 -14.13 23.42 13.12
C GLY A 355 -15.49 22.77 13.31
N THR A 356 -16.51 23.57 13.14
CA THR A 356 -17.90 23.14 13.16
C THR A 356 -18.54 23.42 11.82
N THR A 357 -19.46 22.58 11.41
CA THR A 357 -20.30 22.86 10.24
C THR A 357 -21.56 23.62 10.69
N THR A 358 -22.01 24.54 9.86
CA THR A 358 -23.24 25.34 10.08
C THR A 358 -24.05 25.38 8.78
N GLY A 359 -25.29 25.84 8.86
CA GLY A 359 -26.23 25.80 7.75
C GLY A 359 -27.31 24.75 7.95
N ALA A 360 -28.39 24.79 7.15
CA ALA A 360 -29.49 23.84 7.27
C ALA A 360 -29.11 22.39 6.97
N PHE A 361 -28.03 22.21 6.17
CA PHE A 361 -27.47 20.93 5.75
C PHE A 361 -25.99 20.82 6.09
N HIS A 362 -25.48 21.61 7.05
CA HIS A 362 -24.06 21.65 7.45
C HIS A 362 -23.07 21.92 6.29
N GLU A 363 -23.52 22.65 5.27
CA GLU A 363 -22.74 22.98 4.07
C GLU A 363 -21.66 24.06 4.32
N ILE A 364 -21.71 24.76 5.45
CA ILE A 364 -20.75 25.82 5.77
C ILE A 364 -19.81 25.34 6.87
N PHE A 365 -18.54 25.10 6.52
CA PHE A 365 -17.49 24.80 7.48
C PHE A 365 -16.93 26.08 8.12
N VAL A 366 -16.99 26.19 9.45
CA VAL A 366 -16.42 27.29 10.22
C VAL A 366 -15.18 26.82 10.98
N PRO A 367 -13.96 27.14 10.51
CA PRO A 367 -12.74 26.69 11.15
C PRO A 367 -12.56 27.36 12.53
N VAL A 368 -12.23 26.56 13.54
CA VAL A 368 -11.92 27.00 14.91
C VAL A 368 -10.41 26.92 15.18
N SER A 369 -9.74 25.89 14.67
CA SER A 369 -8.29 25.71 14.78
C SER A 369 -7.71 25.15 13.50
N SER A 370 -6.41 25.32 13.33
CA SER A 370 -5.66 24.68 12.25
C SER A 370 -4.24 24.37 12.70
N TYR A 371 -3.65 23.35 12.10
CA TYR A 371 -2.21 23.09 12.14
C TYR A 371 -1.72 22.62 10.77
N GLY A 372 -0.42 22.72 10.52
CA GLY A 372 0.10 22.25 9.25
C GLY A 372 1.55 22.60 9.02
N ILE A 373 2.03 22.15 7.88
CA ILE A 373 3.37 22.40 7.35
C ILE A 373 3.26 23.41 6.22
N GLU A 374 4.04 24.47 6.31
CA GLU A 374 4.06 25.54 5.32
C GLU A 374 5.47 25.62 4.68
N GLY A 375 5.63 25.10 3.47
CA GLY A 375 6.91 25.11 2.76
C GLY A 375 7.93 24.09 3.27
N GLY A 376 7.49 22.89 3.60
CA GLY A 376 8.35 21.77 3.98
C GLY A 376 9.29 21.38 2.84
N VAL A 377 10.53 21.05 3.17
CA VAL A 377 11.53 20.53 2.21
C VAL A 377 12.27 19.36 2.83
N VAL A 378 12.23 18.23 2.14
CA VAL A 378 13.04 17.05 2.45
C VAL A 378 14.07 16.86 1.33
N THR A 379 15.34 16.69 1.71
CA THR A 379 16.41 16.37 0.76
C THR A 379 17.13 15.13 1.25
N SER A 380 17.32 14.16 0.37
CA SER A 380 17.99 12.89 0.67
C SER A 380 19.01 12.55 -0.42
N ALA A 381 20.19 12.10 0.00
CA ALA A 381 21.21 11.56 -0.88
C ALA A 381 21.68 10.22 -0.34
N ALA A 382 21.94 9.25 -1.23
CA ALA A 382 22.41 7.93 -0.81
C ALA A 382 23.39 7.33 -1.81
N ALA A 383 24.30 6.52 -1.28
CA ALA A 383 25.14 5.60 -2.04
C ALA A 383 24.91 4.18 -1.53
N PHE A 384 24.74 3.22 -2.44
CA PHE A 384 24.43 1.86 -2.08
C PHE A 384 25.13 0.83 -3.00
N GLY A 385 25.25 -0.39 -2.52
CA GLY A 385 25.69 -1.51 -3.33
C GLY A 385 25.41 -2.83 -2.64
N GLU A 386 25.20 -3.86 -3.46
CA GLU A 386 25.10 -5.26 -3.05
C GLU A 386 25.96 -6.13 -3.97
N VAL A 387 26.48 -7.20 -3.42
CA VAL A 387 27.27 -8.19 -4.15
C VAL A 387 26.92 -9.59 -3.66
N THR A 388 26.77 -10.52 -4.60
CA THR A 388 26.64 -11.96 -4.35
C THR A 388 27.84 -12.65 -4.99
N VAL A 389 28.61 -13.34 -4.17
CA VAL A 389 29.86 -14.03 -4.58
C VAL A 389 29.69 -15.52 -4.40
N PRO A 390 29.74 -16.34 -5.45
CA PRO A 390 29.80 -17.77 -5.32
C PRO A 390 31.15 -18.17 -4.74
N ILE A 391 31.16 -18.85 -3.60
CA ILE A 391 32.36 -19.38 -2.94
C ILE A 391 32.60 -20.86 -3.24
N SER A 392 31.58 -21.54 -3.75
CA SER A 392 31.62 -22.88 -4.31
C SER A 392 30.50 -23.06 -5.34
N GLU A 393 30.44 -24.23 -5.98
CA GLU A 393 29.34 -24.57 -6.93
C GLU A 393 27.92 -24.49 -6.30
N ARG A 394 27.82 -24.53 -4.98
CA ARG A 394 26.51 -24.56 -4.26
C ARG A 394 26.35 -23.53 -3.20
N VAL A 395 27.37 -22.75 -2.91
CA VAL A 395 27.30 -21.74 -1.80
C VAL A 395 27.65 -20.39 -2.33
N SER A 396 26.76 -19.44 -2.13
CA SER A 396 26.98 -18.04 -2.42
C SER A 396 26.87 -17.20 -1.13
N LEU A 397 27.71 -16.18 -1.02
CA LEU A 397 27.64 -15.19 0.06
C LEU A 397 27.17 -13.86 -0.51
N LYS A 398 26.23 -13.24 0.20
CA LYS A 398 25.67 -11.94 -0.16
C LYS A 398 26.05 -10.89 0.87
N GLY A 399 26.45 -9.70 0.40
CA GLY A 399 26.73 -8.55 1.23
C GLY A 399 26.17 -7.29 0.60
N GLY A 400 25.62 -6.40 1.44
CA GLY A 400 25.08 -5.12 0.98
C GLY A 400 25.32 -4.01 1.98
N LEU A 401 25.50 -2.81 1.47
CA LEU A 401 25.71 -1.60 2.27
C LEU A 401 25.05 -0.39 1.60
N ARG A 402 24.42 0.47 2.41
CA ARG A 402 23.92 1.77 1.98
C ARG A 402 24.19 2.81 3.05
N TYR A 403 24.64 3.98 2.63
CA TYR A 403 24.61 5.19 3.45
C TYR A 403 23.58 6.15 2.89
N THR A 404 22.69 6.64 3.75
CA THR A 404 21.69 7.65 3.41
C THR A 404 21.88 8.87 4.30
N ASP A 405 22.00 10.05 3.71
CA ASP A 405 21.99 11.35 4.38
C ASP A 405 20.68 12.07 4.05
N GLU A 406 19.94 12.48 5.06
CA GLU A 406 18.65 13.15 4.89
C GLU A 406 18.56 14.40 5.78
N THR A 407 18.03 15.46 5.20
CA THR A 407 17.63 16.67 5.93
C THR A 407 16.15 16.95 5.68
N LYS A 408 15.34 16.99 6.74
CA LYS A 408 13.94 17.41 6.71
C LYS A 408 13.84 18.79 7.36
N LYS A 409 13.42 19.79 6.60
CA LYS A 409 13.04 21.13 7.09
C LYS A 409 11.53 21.23 6.99
N LEU A 410 10.85 21.15 8.12
CA LEU A 410 9.41 21.08 8.21
C LEU A 410 8.90 22.24 9.09
N PRO A 411 8.87 23.49 8.55
CA PRO A 411 8.27 24.61 9.26
C PRO A 411 6.76 24.35 9.40
N GLY A 412 6.24 24.55 10.59
CA GLY A 412 4.84 24.33 10.89
C GLY A 412 4.22 25.52 11.62
N THR A 413 2.90 25.58 11.62
CA THR A 413 2.12 26.59 12.31
C THR A 413 0.87 25.94 12.89
N ALA A 414 0.63 26.17 14.17
CA ALA A 414 -0.65 25.86 14.82
C ALA A 414 -1.41 27.16 15.13
N ARG A 415 -2.70 27.20 14.86
CA ARG A 415 -3.57 28.35 15.07
C ARG A 415 -4.81 27.93 15.83
N ALA A 416 -5.23 28.71 16.81
CA ALA A 416 -6.48 28.53 17.55
C ALA A 416 -7.33 29.81 17.53
N GLY A 417 -8.65 29.68 17.72
CA GLY A 417 -9.57 30.80 17.71
C GLY A 417 -9.66 31.48 16.35
N LEU A 418 -9.60 30.74 15.25
CA LEU A 418 -9.70 31.28 13.89
C LEU A 418 -11.01 32.03 13.63
N ASN A 419 -12.04 31.74 14.40
CA ASN A 419 -13.34 32.42 14.37
C ASN A 419 -13.39 33.65 15.30
N THR A 420 -12.27 34.06 15.89
CA THR A 420 -12.15 35.23 16.76
C THR A 420 -11.32 36.33 16.10
N PRO A 421 -11.49 37.62 16.53
CA PRO A 421 -10.69 38.72 15.98
C PRO A 421 -9.18 38.62 16.24
N ASN A 422 -8.75 37.84 17.24
CA ASN A 422 -7.35 37.71 17.63
C ASN A 422 -6.98 36.23 17.78
N PRO A 423 -6.74 35.51 16.69
CA PRO A 423 -6.32 34.11 16.76
C PRO A 423 -4.96 33.96 17.40
N ILE A 424 -4.80 32.91 18.20
CA ILE A 424 -3.49 32.52 18.75
C ILE A 424 -2.73 31.78 17.65
N ILE A 425 -1.49 32.20 17.39
CA ILE A 425 -0.62 31.59 16.38
C ILE A 425 0.67 31.14 17.07
N VAL A 426 0.95 29.85 16.97
CA VAL A 426 2.18 29.26 17.49
C VAL A 426 2.98 28.68 16.31
N GLN A 427 4.25 29.09 16.21
CA GLN A 427 5.18 28.49 15.25
C GLN A 427 5.58 27.11 15.79
N THR A 428 5.37 26.10 14.99
CA THR A 428 5.80 24.73 15.24
C THR A 428 6.76 24.32 14.12
N GLY A 429 7.43 23.22 14.30
CA GLY A 429 8.31 22.73 13.27
C GLY A 429 9.77 22.76 13.65
N ASP A 430 10.57 22.02 12.91
CA ASP A 430 11.99 21.84 13.19
C ASP A 430 12.77 21.40 11.94
N THR A 431 14.08 21.28 12.09
CA THR A 431 14.98 20.71 11.10
C THR A 431 15.62 19.44 11.65
N LEU A 432 15.28 18.31 11.02
CA LEU A 432 15.87 17.01 11.35
C LEU A 432 17.00 16.69 10.37
N LYS A 433 18.08 16.14 10.90
CA LYS A 433 19.18 15.56 10.10
C LYS A 433 19.38 14.12 10.50
N ASN A 434 19.29 13.22 9.54
CA ASN A 434 19.41 11.79 9.74
C ASN A 434 20.48 11.24 8.78
N GLY A 435 21.60 10.78 9.34
CA GLY A 435 22.58 9.98 8.62
C GLY A 435 22.47 8.53 9.07
N LYS A 436 22.18 7.59 8.15
CA LYS A 436 21.99 6.18 8.49
C LYS A 436 22.76 5.27 7.57
N VAL A 437 23.36 4.24 8.17
CA VAL A 437 23.92 3.08 7.45
C VAL A 437 22.95 1.91 7.59
N THR A 438 22.57 1.32 6.48
CA THR A 438 21.86 0.04 6.44
C THR A 438 22.73 -0.99 5.75
N TRP A 439 22.61 -2.25 6.18
CA TRP A 439 23.45 -3.34 5.68
C TRP A 439 22.69 -4.64 5.59
N LEU A 440 23.22 -5.54 4.78
CA LEU A 440 22.77 -6.90 4.58
C LEU A 440 23.96 -7.85 4.55
N VAL A 441 23.82 -8.99 5.22
CA VAL A 441 24.74 -10.13 5.09
C VAL A 441 23.87 -11.37 4.99
N GLY A 442 24.17 -12.24 4.02
CA GLY A 442 23.42 -13.46 3.78
C GLY A 442 24.28 -14.56 3.17
N ALA A 443 23.74 -15.76 3.18
CA ALA A 443 24.28 -16.93 2.52
C ALA A 443 23.15 -17.70 1.85
N GLU A 444 23.44 -18.26 0.70
CA GLU A 444 22.57 -19.08 -0.12
C GLU A 444 23.24 -20.45 -0.32
N TYR A 445 22.45 -21.51 -0.23
CA TYR A 445 22.89 -22.86 -0.46
C TYR A 445 21.95 -23.57 -1.45
N GLU A 446 22.47 -23.89 -2.62
CA GLU A 446 21.79 -24.66 -3.65
C GLU A 446 21.83 -26.13 -3.29
N ILE A 447 20.72 -26.71 -2.87
CA ILE A 447 20.59 -28.16 -2.59
C ILE A 447 20.63 -28.92 -3.93
N SER A 448 19.92 -28.37 -4.93
CA SER A 448 19.89 -28.82 -6.34
C SER A 448 19.55 -27.59 -7.22
N ASP A 449 19.51 -27.76 -8.53
CA ASP A 449 19.16 -26.72 -9.50
C ASP A 449 17.73 -26.14 -9.27
N GLU A 450 16.86 -26.88 -8.58
CA GLU A 450 15.46 -26.56 -8.35
C GLU A 450 15.17 -26.19 -6.86
N ASN A 451 16.15 -26.37 -5.96
CA ASN A 451 15.92 -26.23 -4.52
C ASN A 451 17.08 -25.49 -3.85
N MET A 452 16.75 -24.41 -3.17
CA MET A 452 17.71 -23.65 -2.38
C MET A 452 17.20 -23.29 -0.99
N VAL A 453 18.13 -23.08 -0.07
CA VAL A 453 17.89 -22.47 1.24
C VAL A 453 18.76 -21.22 1.36
N TYR A 454 18.26 -20.22 2.08
CA TYR A 454 19.00 -19.00 2.35
C TYR A 454 18.83 -18.56 3.79
N ALA A 455 19.82 -17.84 4.29
CA ALA A 455 19.74 -17.14 5.57
C ALA A 455 20.33 -15.76 5.41
N LYS A 456 19.67 -14.74 5.99
CA LYS A 456 20.14 -13.35 5.93
C LYS A 456 19.82 -12.59 7.20
N VAL A 457 20.68 -11.62 7.48
CA VAL A 457 20.45 -10.54 8.46
C VAL A 457 20.51 -9.22 7.73
N ASN A 458 19.50 -8.41 7.86
CA ASN A 458 19.42 -7.12 7.18
C ASN A 458 18.78 -6.06 8.07
N THR A 459 19.06 -4.81 7.76
CA THR A 459 18.58 -3.66 8.53
C THR A 459 17.74 -2.73 7.65
N GLY A 460 16.81 -2.02 8.27
CA GLY A 460 16.03 -0.96 7.67
C GLY A 460 15.83 0.19 8.65
N PHE A 461 15.39 1.32 8.15
CA PHE A 461 14.99 2.45 8.97
C PHE A 461 13.87 3.27 8.31
N LYS A 462 13.07 3.93 9.14
CA LYS A 462 12.17 5.01 8.73
C LYS A 462 12.58 6.28 9.47
N SER A 463 12.62 7.38 8.74
CA SER A 463 13.09 8.64 9.31
C SER A 463 12.17 9.17 10.40
N GLY A 464 12.71 9.95 11.31
CA GLY A 464 11.94 10.75 12.25
C GLY A 464 11.08 11.79 11.53
N THR A 465 10.11 12.33 12.26
CA THR A 465 9.27 13.41 11.75
C THR A 465 9.09 14.52 12.78
N VAL A 466 8.59 15.66 12.33
CA VAL A 466 8.19 16.78 13.16
C VAL A 466 6.68 16.74 13.34
N ASN A 467 6.19 16.70 14.55
CA ASN A 467 4.77 16.86 14.85
C ASN A 467 4.40 18.35 14.75
N ALA A 468 3.67 18.72 13.70
CA ALA A 468 3.18 20.08 13.49
C ALA A 468 1.95 20.39 14.37
N VAL A 469 2.00 20.03 15.63
CA VAL A 469 0.93 20.16 16.64
C VAL A 469 1.30 21.23 17.66
N PRO A 470 0.34 21.77 18.44
CA PRO A 470 0.62 22.70 19.50
C PRO A 470 1.68 22.17 20.46
N PRO A 471 2.55 23.03 21.02
CA PRO A 471 3.47 22.62 22.09
C PRO A 471 2.68 22.24 23.35
N ASP A 472 3.33 21.46 24.23
CA ASP A 472 2.81 21.11 25.56
C ASP A 472 1.57 20.18 25.57
N ILE A 473 1.24 19.51 24.46
CA ILE A 473 0.17 18.49 24.43
C ILE A 473 0.62 17.11 24.98
N GLY A 474 1.77 17.04 25.65
CA GLY A 474 2.25 15.83 26.30
C GLY A 474 2.96 14.84 25.37
N VAL A 475 3.24 15.21 24.13
CA VAL A 475 4.02 14.41 23.16
C VAL A 475 5.21 15.21 22.65
N PRO A 476 6.34 14.54 22.32
CA PRO A 476 7.49 15.21 21.72
C PRO A 476 7.11 15.89 20.40
N THR A 477 7.63 17.10 20.17
CA THR A 477 7.49 17.81 18.88
C THR A 477 8.24 17.12 17.74
N VAL A 478 9.15 16.22 18.06
CA VAL A 478 9.99 15.47 17.10
C VAL A 478 10.00 14.00 17.47
N THR A 479 9.84 13.11 16.50
CA THR A 479 10.13 11.68 16.68
C THR A 479 11.52 11.34 16.20
N THR A 480 12.13 10.34 16.84
CA THR A 480 13.38 9.75 16.37
C THR A 480 13.13 8.76 15.23
N PRO A 481 14.14 8.46 14.40
CA PRO A 481 14.02 7.36 13.45
C PRO A 481 13.65 6.05 14.14
N GLU A 482 12.86 5.22 13.46
CA GLU A 482 12.69 3.82 13.82
C GLU A 482 13.68 2.96 13.06
N GLU A 483 14.21 1.94 13.72
CA GLU A 483 15.22 1.05 13.18
C GLU A 483 14.77 -0.41 13.35
N ILE A 484 15.05 -1.23 12.35
CA ILE A 484 14.74 -2.66 12.37
C ILE A 484 15.99 -3.47 12.04
N THR A 485 16.20 -4.55 12.81
CA THR A 485 17.11 -5.63 12.43
C THR A 485 16.29 -6.91 12.22
N ALA A 486 16.38 -7.47 11.03
CA ALA A 486 15.65 -8.66 10.65
C ALA A 486 16.58 -9.86 10.48
N TYR A 487 16.21 -10.99 11.04
CA TYR A 487 16.83 -12.30 10.88
C TYR A 487 15.85 -13.19 10.11
N GLN A 488 16.26 -13.70 8.97
CA GLN A 488 15.40 -14.45 8.06
C GLN A 488 16.11 -15.72 7.59
N ILE A 489 15.36 -16.83 7.55
CA ILE A 489 15.78 -18.10 6.97
C ILE A 489 14.64 -18.58 6.08
N GLY A 490 14.91 -18.85 4.83
CA GLY A 490 13.90 -19.30 3.88
C GLY A 490 14.40 -20.41 2.96
N SER A 491 13.46 -20.97 2.23
CA SER A 491 13.74 -21.92 1.16
C SER A 491 12.83 -21.68 -0.04
N LYS A 492 13.35 -21.98 -1.22
CA LYS A 492 12.67 -21.97 -2.51
C LYS A 492 12.79 -23.35 -3.11
N ASN A 493 11.67 -23.97 -3.43
CA ASN A 493 11.70 -25.37 -3.84
C ASN A 493 10.71 -25.64 -4.96
N ARG A 494 11.15 -26.44 -5.95
CA ARG A 494 10.31 -27.04 -6.98
C ARG A 494 10.42 -28.57 -6.92
N PHE A 495 9.29 -29.22 -7.05
CA PHE A 495 9.14 -30.68 -6.99
C PHE A 495 8.22 -31.17 -8.09
N LEU A 496 8.20 -32.49 -8.32
CA LEU A 496 7.27 -33.14 -9.24
C LEU A 496 7.36 -32.62 -10.68
N ASP A 497 8.57 -32.47 -11.20
CA ASP A 497 8.84 -31.94 -12.54
C ASP A 497 8.21 -30.53 -12.71
N ASN A 498 8.47 -29.63 -11.79
CA ASN A 498 7.96 -28.24 -11.73
C ASN A 498 6.43 -28.11 -11.62
N ARG A 499 5.75 -29.14 -11.14
CA ARG A 499 4.30 -29.08 -10.87
C ARG A 499 3.96 -28.62 -9.45
N LEU A 500 4.89 -28.67 -8.53
CA LEU A 500 4.72 -28.25 -7.14
C LEU A 500 5.83 -27.28 -6.75
N GLU A 501 5.44 -26.07 -6.40
CA GLU A 501 6.31 -25.05 -5.83
C GLU A 501 5.97 -24.87 -4.35
N VAL A 502 7.00 -24.86 -3.49
CA VAL A 502 6.85 -24.64 -2.04
C VAL A 502 7.94 -23.69 -1.57
N ASN A 503 7.54 -22.48 -1.20
CA ASN A 503 8.41 -21.46 -0.67
C ASN A 503 8.12 -21.22 0.80
N THR A 504 9.14 -21.12 1.64
CA THR A 504 9.00 -20.93 3.08
C THR A 504 9.91 -19.84 3.59
N GLU A 505 9.49 -19.12 4.63
CA GLU A 505 10.36 -18.21 5.36
C GLU A 505 10.02 -18.20 6.87
N LEU A 506 11.04 -18.27 7.70
CA LEU A 506 10.98 -17.96 9.13
C LEU A 506 11.64 -16.60 9.34
N PHE A 507 11.01 -15.74 10.13
CA PHE A 507 11.52 -14.40 10.38
C PHE A 507 11.42 -14.00 11.86
N TYR A 508 12.38 -13.16 12.27
CA TYR A 508 12.38 -12.49 13.56
C TYR A 508 12.89 -11.05 13.35
N TYR A 509 12.08 -10.08 13.77
CA TYR A 509 12.39 -8.66 13.67
C TYR A 509 12.52 -8.05 15.07
N ASP A 510 13.61 -7.34 15.30
CA ASP A 510 13.84 -6.53 16.48
C ASP A 510 13.74 -5.06 16.08
N TYR A 511 12.74 -4.37 16.64
CA TYR A 511 12.42 -3.00 16.35
C TYR A 511 12.81 -2.08 17.51
N GLU A 512 13.50 -0.99 17.20
CA GLU A 512 13.79 0.11 18.11
C GLU A 512 13.13 1.41 17.62
N GLY A 513 12.53 2.17 18.55
CA GLY A 513 11.88 3.43 18.22
C GLY A 513 10.68 3.34 17.31
N TYR A 514 9.94 2.22 17.32
CA TYR A 514 8.76 2.01 16.47
C TYR A 514 7.78 3.17 16.57
N GLN A 515 7.44 3.81 15.45
CA GLN A 515 6.58 5.00 15.40
C GLN A 515 5.11 4.60 15.37
N VAL A 516 4.36 5.16 16.28
CA VAL A 516 2.92 4.93 16.46
C VAL A 516 2.17 6.25 16.47
N VAL A 517 0.89 6.22 16.15
CA VAL A 517 -0.02 7.34 16.36
C VAL A 517 -0.54 7.31 17.78
N VAL A 518 -0.49 8.43 18.46
CA VAL A 518 -1.12 8.61 19.77
C VAL A 518 -2.20 9.68 19.68
N ILE A 519 -3.23 9.56 20.50
CA ILE A 519 -4.27 10.56 20.62
C ILE A 519 -3.85 11.53 21.73
N ALA A 520 -3.71 12.80 21.40
CA ALA A 520 -3.36 13.86 22.33
C ALA A 520 -4.43 14.97 22.32
N THR A 521 -4.62 15.61 23.46
CA THR A 521 -5.49 16.79 23.60
C THR A 521 -4.69 17.91 24.25
N ASP A 522 -5.00 19.16 23.90
CA ASP A 522 -4.38 20.30 24.55
C ASP A 522 -4.93 20.43 26.00
N PRO A 523 -4.10 20.24 27.04
CA PRO A 523 -4.53 20.33 28.42
C PRO A 523 -4.92 21.77 28.82
N THR A 524 -4.50 22.78 28.06
CA THR A 524 -4.84 24.18 28.30
C THR A 524 -6.22 24.56 27.75
N GLY A 525 -6.77 23.76 26.84
CA GLY A 525 -8.06 24.00 26.18
C GLY A 525 -8.03 25.12 25.15
N PHE A 526 -6.86 25.69 24.81
CA PHE A 526 -6.75 26.71 23.76
C PHE A 526 -6.98 26.13 22.36
N PHE A 527 -6.56 24.88 22.13
CA PHE A 527 -6.74 24.17 20.88
C PHE A 527 -7.79 23.07 21.09
N PRO A 528 -9.06 23.34 20.77
CA PRO A 528 -10.11 22.34 20.91
C PRO A 528 -9.89 21.21 19.91
N GLY A 529 -10.14 19.99 20.35
CA GLY A 529 -10.07 18.80 19.52
C GLY A 529 -8.99 17.80 19.92
N GLN A 530 -8.92 16.75 19.15
CA GLN A 530 -7.91 15.68 19.27
C GLN A 530 -6.84 15.88 18.21
N PHE A 531 -5.60 15.69 18.60
CA PHE A 531 -4.46 15.65 17.69
C PHE A 531 -3.97 14.22 17.60
N PHE A 532 -3.40 13.87 16.45
CA PHE A 532 -2.89 12.53 16.16
C PHE A 532 -1.38 12.55 15.88
N PRO A 533 -0.56 13.03 16.83
CA PRO A 533 0.88 13.08 16.63
C PRO A 533 1.50 11.68 16.58
N SER A 534 2.67 11.60 15.95
CA SER A 534 3.54 10.43 16.05
C SER A 534 4.33 10.44 17.36
N ALA A 535 4.45 9.27 17.97
CA ALA A 535 5.33 9.02 19.10
C ALA A 535 6.18 7.77 18.84
N ASN A 536 7.28 7.61 19.56
CA ASN A 536 8.08 6.39 19.47
C ASN A 536 7.71 5.43 20.61
N ALA A 537 7.17 4.23 20.28
CA ALA A 537 7.26 3.07 21.13
C ALA A 537 8.73 2.64 21.20
N GLN A 538 9.24 2.35 22.41
CA GLN A 538 10.69 2.12 22.57
C GLN A 538 11.14 0.84 21.87
N LYS A 539 10.37 -0.26 21.98
CA LYS A 539 10.71 -1.55 21.38
C LYS A 539 9.47 -2.35 20.98
N ALA A 540 9.56 -3.00 19.81
CA ALA A 540 8.60 -3.99 19.37
C ALA A 540 9.33 -5.21 18.79
N LYS A 541 8.67 -6.38 18.81
CA LYS A 541 9.19 -7.62 18.25
C LYS A 541 8.14 -8.29 17.39
N PHE A 542 8.58 -8.78 16.23
CA PHE A 542 7.77 -9.52 15.29
C PHE A 542 8.48 -10.83 14.98
N LYS A 543 7.78 -11.95 15.07
CA LYS A 543 8.30 -13.25 14.66
C LYS A 543 7.21 -14.07 14.00
N GLY A 544 7.59 -14.88 13.04
CA GLY A 544 6.60 -15.65 12.32
C GLY A 544 7.18 -16.63 11.33
N ALA A 545 6.26 -17.28 10.64
CA ALA A 545 6.53 -18.24 9.58
C ALA A 545 5.57 -18.02 8.42
N GLU A 546 6.06 -18.17 7.22
CA GLU A 546 5.27 -18.14 5.98
C GLU A 546 5.53 -19.38 5.16
N VAL A 547 4.47 -19.87 4.52
CA VAL A 547 4.53 -20.95 3.53
C VAL A 547 3.65 -20.53 2.36
N GLU A 548 4.19 -20.57 1.16
CA GLU A 548 3.48 -20.38 -0.11
C GLU A 548 3.64 -21.61 -0.96
N THR A 549 2.56 -22.10 -1.53
CA THR A 549 2.53 -23.33 -2.34
C THR A 549 1.67 -23.10 -3.57
N HIS A 550 2.20 -23.45 -4.73
CA HIS A 550 1.49 -23.55 -6.00
C HIS A 550 1.57 -24.98 -6.51
N TYR A 551 0.44 -25.61 -6.78
CA TYR A 551 0.40 -27.00 -7.21
C TYR A 551 -0.48 -27.20 -8.44
N ALA A 552 0.12 -27.52 -9.57
CA ALA A 552 -0.58 -27.96 -10.77
C ALA A 552 -1.10 -29.39 -10.56
N VAL A 553 -2.32 -29.52 -10.00
CA VAL A 553 -2.94 -30.82 -9.64
C VAL A 553 -3.32 -31.64 -10.86
N SER A 554 -3.54 -30.96 -12.00
CA SER A 554 -3.81 -31.56 -13.32
C SER A 554 -3.36 -30.59 -14.41
N ASP A 555 -3.46 -31.00 -15.68
CA ASP A 555 -3.12 -30.16 -16.83
C ASP A 555 -4.01 -28.91 -16.98
N SER A 556 -5.09 -28.83 -16.24
CA SER A 556 -6.06 -27.72 -16.28
C SER A 556 -6.42 -27.18 -14.92
N GLY A 557 -5.85 -27.71 -13.83
CA GLY A 557 -6.22 -27.33 -12.47
C GLY A 557 -5.01 -27.00 -11.62
N GLN A 558 -5.11 -25.88 -10.87
CA GLN A 558 -4.07 -25.41 -9.93
C GLN A 558 -4.67 -25.15 -8.56
N LEU A 559 -3.95 -25.55 -7.53
CA LEU A 559 -4.21 -25.25 -6.13
C LEU A 559 -3.14 -24.28 -5.62
N ASP A 560 -3.58 -23.19 -5.01
CA ASP A 560 -2.73 -22.20 -4.36
C ASP A 560 -3.00 -22.20 -2.85
N LEU A 561 -1.96 -22.20 -2.03
CA LEU A 561 -2.07 -22.13 -0.58
C LEU A 561 -1.00 -21.20 -0.04
N ALA A 562 -1.41 -20.22 0.75
CA ALA A 562 -0.49 -19.39 1.52
C ALA A 562 -0.90 -19.35 2.98
N VAL A 563 0.06 -19.53 3.88
CA VAL A 563 -0.14 -19.48 5.33
C VAL A 563 0.89 -18.55 5.94
N THR A 564 0.41 -17.58 6.70
CA THR A 564 1.24 -16.69 7.53
C THR A 564 0.89 -16.92 9.00
N LEU A 565 1.90 -17.16 9.81
CA LEU A 565 1.81 -17.16 11.28
C LEU A 565 2.61 -15.98 11.81
N LEU A 566 2.04 -15.20 12.75
CA LEU A 566 2.65 -13.97 13.23
C LEU A 566 2.43 -13.78 14.72
N ASP A 567 3.48 -13.47 15.48
CA ASP A 567 3.42 -12.94 16.85
C ASP A 567 4.15 -11.59 16.87
N ALA A 568 3.39 -10.51 17.02
CA ALA A 568 3.87 -9.13 16.99
C ALA A 568 3.45 -8.39 18.26
N LYS A 569 4.43 -7.93 19.06
CA LYS A 569 4.18 -7.32 20.37
C LYS A 569 5.05 -6.11 20.63
N HIS A 570 4.46 -5.11 21.30
CA HIS A 570 5.21 -4.04 21.94
C HIS A 570 5.90 -4.60 23.20
N THR A 571 7.22 -4.77 23.14
CA THR A 571 7.97 -5.26 24.31
C THR A 571 8.26 -4.14 25.32
N LYS A 572 8.26 -2.89 24.85
CA LYS A 572 8.32 -1.70 25.68
C LYS A 572 7.63 -0.54 24.98
N PHE A 573 6.54 -0.05 25.56
CA PHE A 573 5.82 1.10 25.07
C PHE A 573 5.24 1.90 26.24
N VAL A 574 6.03 2.80 26.78
CA VAL A 574 5.68 3.63 27.94
C VAL A 574 5.74 5.11 27.56
N THR A 575 4.70 5.87 27.85
CA THR A 575 4.63 7.32 27.78
C THR A 575 4.30 7.90 29.16
N SER A 576 4.23 9.22 29.28
CA SER A 576 3.76 9.86 30.50
C SER A 576 2.29 9.59 30.83
N ALA A 577 1.49 9.20 29.83
CA ALA A 577 0.05 9.00 29.94
C ALA A 577 -0.39 7.53 30.03
N PHE A 578 0.37 6.59 29.44
CA PHE A 578 -0.01 5.18 29.36
C PHE A 578 1.21 4.24 29.23
N ASP A 579 0.98 2.96 29.56
CA ASP A 579 1.90 1.85 29.35
C ASP A 579 1.19 0.77 28.53
N TYR A 580 1.64 0.57 27.29
CA TYR A 580 1.12 -0.47 26.37
C TYR A 580 2.12 -1.62 26.17
N SER A 581 3.10 -1.74 27.07
CA SER A 581 4.06 -2.84 27.04
C SER A 581 3.35 -4.18 27.20
N GLY A 582 3.66 -5.13 26.31
CA GLY A 582 3.02 -6.45 26.25
C GLY A 582 1.79 -6.52 25.33
N ASN A 583 1.26 -5.38 24.87
CA ASN A 583 0.15 -5.34 23.90
C ASN A 583 0.57 -5.90 22.55
N ASP A 584 -0.39 -6.48 21.85
CA ASP A 584 -0.23 -6.84 20.46
C ASP A 584 -0.10 -5.59 19.60
N VAL A 585 0.76 -5.65 18.59
CA VAL A 585 0.84 -4.59 17.56
C VAL A 585 -0.47 -4.59 16.77
N GLN A 586 -0.98 -3.41 16.51
CA GLN A 586 -2.22 -3.25 15.75
C GLN A 586 -2.12 -3.90 14.37
N ARG A 587 -3.24 -4.48 13.88
CA ARG A 587 -3.38 -5.11 12.55
C ARG A 587 -2.34 -6.19 12.27
N ALA A 588 -1.98 -6.94 13.29
CA ALA A 588 -1.07 -8.06 13.21
C ALA A 588 -1.82 -9.35 13.58
N PRO A 589 -2.71 -9.88 12.73
CA PRO A 589 -3.45 -11.10 13.01
C PRO A 589 -2.48 -12.27 13.23
N PRO A 590 -2.69 -13.11 14.27
CA PRO A 590 -1.78 -14.20 14.58
C PRO A 590 -1.69 -15.26 13.48
N TYR A 591 -2.68 -15.37 12.61
CA TYR A 591 -2.57 -16.14 11.38
C TYR A 591 -3.46 -15.59 10.27
N THR A 592 -3.01 -15.80 9.04
CA THR A 592 -3.79 -15.63 7.81
C THR A 592 -3.56 -16.86 6.93
N ILE A 593 -4.65 -17.47 6.45
CA ILE A 593 -4.62 -18.60 5.52
C ILE A 593 -5.35 -18.18 4.27
N MET A 594 -4.70 -18.34 3.12
CA MET A 594 -5.29 -18.11 1.81
C MET A 594 -5.27 -19.44 1.05
N ALA A 595 -6.40 -19.84 0.50
CA ALA A 595 -6.53 -21.02 -0.32
C ALA A 595 -7.27 -20.66 -1.62
N GLY A 596 -6.68 -21.02 -2.74
CA GLY A 596 -7.20 -20.80 -4.08
C GLY A 596 -7.27 -22.10 -4.87
N TYR A 597 -8.30 -22.25 -5.69
CA TYR A 597 -8.36 -23.29 -6.71
C TYR A 597 -8.81 -22.68 -8.03
N SER A 598 -8.08 -22.98 -9.09
CA SER A 598 -8.44 -22.59 -10.44
C SER A 598 -8.54 -23.81 -11.36
N HIS A 599 -9.45 -23.75 -12.32
CA HIS A 599 -9.66 -24.83 -13.30
C HIS A 599 -10.07 -24.28 -14.65
N ALA A 600 -9.37 -24.73 -15.70
CA ALA A 600 -9.69 -24.40 -17.08
C ALA A 600 -10.39 -25.57 -17.77
N VAL A 601 -11.53 -25.33 -18.38
CA VAL A 601 -12.31 -26.29 -19.17
C VAL A 601 -12.25 -25.89 -20.64
N PRO A 602 -11.42 -26.53 -21.46
CA PRO A 602 -11.41 -26.28 -22.89
C PRO A 602 -12.61 -26.94 -23.57
N PHE A 603 -13.28 -26.23 -24.50
CA PHE A 603 -14.34 -26.76 -25.32
C PHE A 603 -13.82 -27.18 -26.70
N SER A 604 -14.61 -28.01 -27.41
CA SER A 604 -14.23 -28.57 -28.71
C SER A 604 -14.11 -27.53 -29.83
N ASP A 605 -14.71 -26.35 -29.67
CA ASP A 605 -14.61 -25.21 -30.59
C ASP A 605 -13.36 -24.34 -30.36
N GLY A 606 -12.56 -24.66 -29.33
CA GLY A 606 -11.36 -23.93 -28.94
C GLY A 606 -11.60 -22.82 -27.92
N SER A 607 -12.85 -22.60 -27.48
CA SER A 607 -13.14 -21.70 -26.35
C SER A 607 -12.72 -22.32 -25.02
N VAL A 608 -12.49 -21.49 -23.99
CA VAL A 608 -12.08 -21.92 -22.65
C VAL A 608 -12.98 -21.27 -21.61
N LEU A 609 -13.44 -22.05 -20.64
CA LEU A 609 -14.07 -21.56 -19.42
C LEU A 609 -13.10 -21.74 -18.25
N HIS A 610 -12.65 -20.66 -17.66
CA HIS A 610 -11.75 -20.66 -16.52
C HIS A 610 -12.48 -20.23 -15.25
N GLY A 611 -12.56 -21.12 -14.27
CA GLY A 611 -13.14 -20.83 -12.96
C GLY A 611 -12.05 -20.68 -11.90
N ARG A 612 -12.18 -19.72 -10.98
CA ARG A 612 -11.30 -19.54 -9.83
C ARG A 612 -12.10 -19.25 -8.57
N LEU A 613 -11.71 -19.86 -7.46
CA LEU A 613 -12.23 -19.63 -6.12
C LEU A 613 -11.07 -19.35 -5.18
N ASN A 614 -11.12 -18.21 -4.49
CA ASN A 614 -10.12 -17.81 -3.50
C ASN A 614 -10.81 -17.57 -2.16
N THR A 615 -10.30 -18.16 -1.08
CA THR A 615 -10.80 -17.98 0.28
C THR A 615 -9.67 -17.51 1.19
N GLN A 616 -9.92 -16.45 1.94
CA GLN A 616 -9.02 -15.95 2.97
C GLN A 616 -9.65 -16.13 4.36
N ILE A 617 -8.90 -16.74 5.27
CA ILE A 617 -9.26 -16.91 6.68
C ILE A 617 -8.26 -16.11 7.49
N THR A 618 -8.74 -15.11 8.23
CA THR A 618 -7.90 -14.22 9.05
C THR A 618 -8.31 -14.31 10.51
N ALA A 619 -7.34 -14.48 11.39
CA ALA A 619 -7.57 -14.44 12.83
C ALA A 619 -7.97 -13.05 13.31
N GLY A 620 -8.58 -12.97 14.48
CA GLY A 620 -8.90 -11.68 15.10
C GLY A 620 -7.64 -10.91 15.49
N ALA A 621 -7.71 -9.57 15.37
CA ALA A 621 -6.64 -8.67 15.74
C ALA A 621 -7.18 -7.32 16.25
N TYR A 622 -6.38 -6.63 17.02
CA TYR A 622 -6.67 -5.24 17.40
C TYR A 622 -6.36 -4.28 16.28
N THR A 623 -7.18 -3.27 16.09
CA THR A 623 -6.94 -2.19 15.13
C THR A 623 -6.21 -0.98 15.73
N LEU A 624 -5.95 -1.00 17.04
CA LEU A 624 -5.19 0.01 17.79
C LEU A 624 -4.19 -0.64 18.74
N ASP A 625 -3.02 -0.04 18.92
CA ASP A 625 -1.95 -0.49 19.84
C ASP A 625 -2.36 -0.47 21.33
N SER A 626 -3.41 0.26 21.69
CA SER A 626 -3.98 0.27 23.04
C SER A 626 -4.68 -1.04 23.44
N ASN A 627 -4.97 -1.89 22.46
CA ASN A 627 -5.67 -3.18 22.62
C ASN A 627 -6.97 -3.10 23.44
N VAL A 628 -7.69 -1.99 23.31
CA VAL A 628 -8.99 -1.83 23.97
C VAL A 628 -10.06 -2.67 23.25
N PRO A 629 -11.04 -3.23 23.99
CA PRO A 629 -12.03 -4.17 23.41
C PRO A 629 -12.75 -3.62 22.18
N GLY A 630 -13.11 -2.33 22.13
CA GLY A 630 -13.78 -1.71 20.99
C GLY A 630 -12.93 -1.61 19.72
N SER A 631 -11.63 -1.83 19.79
CA SER A 631 -10.74 -1.87 18.65
C SER A 631 -10.45 -3.30 18.15
N TYR A 632 -11.10 -4.32 18.70
CA TYR A 632 -10.86 -5.71 18.31
C TYR A 632 -11.76 -6.14 17.15
N GLN A 633 -11.16 -6.49 16.02
CA GLN A 633 -11.83 -7.21 14.93
C GLN A 633 -11.74 -8.70 15.20
N GLY A 634 -12.89 -9.38 15.31
CA GLY A 634 -12.95 -10.84 15.42
C GLY A 634 -12.43 -11.55 14.16
N GLY A 635 -12.09 -12.84 14.28
CA GLY A 635 -11.69 -13.63 13.13
C GLY A 635 -12.78 -13.70 12.06
N TYR A 636 -12.38 -13.72 10.78
CA TYR A 636 -13.30 -13.69 9.65
C TYR A 636 -12.81 -14.53 8.48
N THR A 637 -13.77 -14.85 7.60
CA THR A 637 -13.52 -15.50 6.31
C THR A 637 -14.13 -14.64 5.21
N THR A 638 -13.41 -14.47 4.11
CA THR A 638 -13.91 -13.86 2.88
C THR A 638 -13.57 -14.74 1.70
N THR A 639 -14.56 -14.98 0.83
CA THR A 639 -14.43 -15.80 -0.38
C THR A 639 -14.73 -14.95 -1.60
N SER A 640 -13.92 -15.11 -2.64
CA SER A 640 -14.12 -14.50 -3.96
C SER A 640 -14.17 -15.59 -5.03
N ALA A 641 -15.06 -15.44 -6.00
CA ALA A 641 -15.20 -16.37 -7.11
C ALA A 641 -15.22 -15.62 -8.44
N PHE A 642 -14.57 -16.21 -9.46
CA PHE A 642 -14.42 -15.65 -10.80
C PHE A 642 -14.70 -16.71 -11.83
N LEU A 643 -15.38 -16.35 -12.91
CA LEU A 643 -15.68 -17.23 -14.03
C LEU A 643 -15.45 -16.49 -15.33
N THR A 644 -14.39 -16.86 -16.05
CA THR A 644 -13.98 -16.21 -17.30
C THR A 644 -14.22 -17.14 -18.49
N TYR A 645 -15.01 -16.69 -19.44
CA TYR A 645 -15.16 -17.33 -20.74
C TYR A 645 -14.30 -16.60 -21.77
N THR A 646 -13.42 -17.33 -22.46
CA THR A 646 -12.56 -16.82 -23.54
C THR A 646 -12.94 -17.49 -24.85
N ARG A 647 -13.16 -16.68 -25.89
CA ARG A 647 -13.51 -17.17 -27.23
C ARG A 647 -12.33 -17.90 -27.90
N PRO A 648 -12.60 -18.75 -28.94
CA PRO A 648 -11.57 -19.48 -29.66
C PRO A 648 -10.49 -18.60 -30.32
N ASP A 649 -10.85 -17.40 -30.74
CA ASP A 649 -9.92 -16.40 -31.31
C ASP A 649 -9.08 -15.69 -30.27
N GLN A 650 -9.30 -15.94 -28.97
CA GLN A 650 -8.69 -15.31 -27.79
C GLN A 650 -8.83 -13.79 -27.72
N ARG A 651 -9.54 -13.16 -28.65
CA ARG A 651 -9.72 -11.72 -28.71
C ARG A 651 -10.78 -11.18 -27.74
N TRP A 652 -11.74 -12.04 -27.36
CA TRP A 652 -12.82 -11.67 -26.46
C TRP A 652 -12.82 -12.54 -25.23
N SER A 653 -12.90 -11.92 -24.09
CA SER A 653 -13.21 -12.63 -22.84
C SER A 653 -14.32 -11.90 -22.08
N MET A 654 -15.07 -12.67 -21.28
CA MET A 654 -16.08 -12.17 -20.36
C MET A 654 -15.88 -12.80 -19.01
N THR A 655 -15.73 -11.99 -17.98
CA THR A 655 -15.52 -12.42 -16.59
C THR A 655 -16.72 -12.01 -15.73
N GLY A 656 -17.39 -12.97 -15.12
CA GLY A 656 -18.31 -12.75 -14.02
C GLY A 656 -17.58 -12.93 -12.70
N TRP A 657 -17.76 -12.04 -11.74
CA TRP A 657 -17.04 -12.09 -10.48
C TRP A 657 -17.92 -11.73 -9.29
N VAL A 658 -17.53 -12.25 -8.11
CA VAL A 658 -18.07 -11.90 -6.80
C VAL A 658 -16.94 -11.88 -5.79
N ARG A 659 -16.90 -10.85 -4.95
CA ARG A 659 -15.98 -10.69 -3.81
C ARG A 659 -16.77 -10.59 -2.52
N ASN A 660 -16.16 -11.04 -1.41
CA ASN A 660 -16.80 -11.07 -0.09
C ASN A 660 -18.17 -11.79 -0.16
N LEU A 661 -18.18 -13.04 -0.68
CA LEU A 661 -19.38 -13.85 -0.88
C LEU A 661 -20.24 -13.98 0.39
N GLU A 662 -19.60 -14.02 1.56
CA GLU A 662 -20.22 -14.07 2.89
C GLU A 662 -20.93 -12.78 3.28
N ASN A 663 -20.68 -11.68 2.55
CA ASN A 663 -21.14 -10.33 2.89
C ASN A 663 -20.74 -9.93 4.32
N ARG A 664 -19.48 -10.19 4.66
CA ARG A 664 -18.94 -9.94 5.99
C ARG A 664 -18.52 -8.47 6.12
N ALA A 665 -19.01 -7.76 7.11
CA ALA A 665 -18.47 -6.48 7.52
C ALA A 665 -17.18 -6.72 8.33
N VAL A 666 -16.06 -6.28 7.79
CA VAL A 666 -14.74 -6.42 8.43
C VAL A 666 -14.22 -5.04 8.78
N ILE A 667 -13.91 -4.82 10.05
CA ILE A 667 -13.39 -3.54 10.54
C ILE A 667 -11.94 -3.39 10.08
N SER A 668 -11.66 -2.35 9.32
CA SER A 668 -10.31 -1.97 8.94
C SER A 668 -9.66 -1.04 9.97
N VAL A 669 -10.43 -0.11 10.53
CA VAL A 669 -10.01 0.83 11.59
C VAL A 669 -11.15 1.00 12.58
N ALA A 670 -10.81 1.12 13.87
CA ALA A 670 -11.74 1.60 14.88
C ALA A 670 -11.11 2.80 15.59
N GLN A 671 -11.83 3.89 15.69
CA GLN A 671 -11.44 5.10 16.42
C GLN A 671 -12.40 5.33 17.57
N GLY A 672 -11.87 5.53 18.79
CA GLY A 672 -12.70 5.94 19.92
C GLY A 672 -13.30 7.32 19.69
N GLY A 673 -14.63 7.44 19.80
CA GLY A 673 -15.33 8.69 19.60
C GLY A 673 -15.04 9.69 20.71
N SER A 674 -14.71 10.92 20.36
CA SER A 674 -14.54 12.02 21.29
C SER A 674 -15.88 12.39 21.94
N GLY A 675 -15.98 12.23 23.26
CA GLY A 675 -17.08 12.75 24.07
C GLY A 675 -18.39 11.96 24.06
N ARG A 676 -18.52 10.88 23.28
CA ARG A 676 -19.74 10.06 23.18
C ARG A 676 -19.60 8.66 23.76
N GLY A 677 -18.38 8.25 24.06
CA GLY A 677 -18.07 6.93 24.66
C GLY A 677 -18.23 5.73 23.71
N GLY A 678 -18.49 5.96 22.41
CA GLY A 678 -18.57 4.92 21.37
C GLY A 678 -17.37 4.90 20.43
N TRP A 679 -17.48 4.15 19.33
CA TRP A 679 -16.43 3.94 18.34
C TRP A 679 -16.92 4.25 16.93
N ASN A 680 -16.13 4.98 16.16
CA ASN A 680 -16.27 5.07 14.71
C ASN A 680 -15.50 3.91 14.10
N VAL A 681 -16.14 3.09 13.30
CA VAL A 681 -15.54 1.93 12.66
C VAL A 681 -15.60 2.07 11.15
N TYR A 682 -14.46 1.91 10.52
CA TYR A 682 -14.30 1.88 9.08
C TYR A 682 -14.27 0.43 8.63
N THR A 683 -14.99 0.07 7.60
CA THR A 683 -15.12 -1.31 7.14
C THR A 683 -14.60 -1.46 5.72
N TYR A 684 -14.12 -2.67 5.38
CA TYR A 684 -13.92 -3.03 3.99
C TYR A 684 -15.27 -3.10 3.25
N ALA A 685 -15.22 -3.10 1.92
CA ALA A 685 -16.40 -3.16 1.07
C ALA A 685 -17.29 -4.39 1.38
N PRO A 686 -18.61 -4.26 1.18
CA PRO A 686 -19.57 -5.35 1.26
C PRO A 686 -19.33 -6.41 0.18
N ARG A 687 -20.31 -7.31 -0.03
CA ARG A 687 -20.31 -8.16 -1.20
C ARG A 687 -20.41 -7.31 -2.45
N MET A 688 -19.35 -7.39 -3.27
CA MET A 688 -19.30 -6.78 -4.60
C MET A 688 -19.42 -7.87 -5.64
N TYR A 689 -20.17 -7.63 -6.72
CA TYR A 689 -20.27 -8.55 -7.85
C TYR A 689 -20.50 -7.79 -9.15
N GLY A 690 -20.05 -8.37 -10.24
CA GLY A 690 -20.13 -7.71 -11.53
C GLY A 690 -19.76 -8.62 -12.69
N VAL A 691 -19.73 -7.99 -13.85
CA VAL A 691 -19.31 -8.61 -15.12
C VAL A 691 -18.40 -7.64 -15.85
N SER A 692 -17.32 -8.15 -16.43
CA SER A 692 -16.45 -7.38 -17.32
C SER A 692 -16.31 -8.08 -18.68
N ILE A 693 -16.17 -7.29 -19.74
CA ILE A 693 -15.92 -7.77 -21.10
C ILE A 693 -14.61 -7.10 -21.57
N LYS A 694 -13.70 -7.91 -22.07
CA LYS A 694 -12.42 -7.48 -22.62
C LYS A 694 -12.33 -7.85 -24.09
N TYR A 695 -11.85 -6.91 -24.90
CA TYR A 695 -11.42 -7.13 -26.29
C TYR A 695 -9.95 -6.78 -26.44
N GLU A 696 -9.20 -7.64 -27.14
CA GLU A 696 -7.77 -7.45 -27.42
C GLU A 696 -7.43 -7.82 -28.85
N MET A 697 -6.58 -6.99 -29.49
CA MET A 697 -6.22 -7.14 -30.89
C MET A 697 -4.70 -7.03 -31.06
#